data_2c8d6bcf59ac261d15e0d325c5fda222
#
_entry.id   2c8d6bcf59ac261d15e0d325c5fda222
#
_cell.length_a   1.000
_cell.length_b   1.000
_cell.length_c   1.000
_cell.angle_alpha   90.00
_cell.angle_beta   90.00
_cell.angle_gamma   90.00
#
_symmetry.space_group_name_H-M   'P 1'
#
loop_
_entity.id
_entity.type
_entity.pdbx_description
1 polymer ?
#
loop_
_entity_poly.entity_id
_entity_poly.type
_entity_poly.pdbx_seq_one_letter_code
_entity_poly.pdbx_strand_id
1 'polypeptide(L)'
;MANRKGGKLWSPGTLKSRGWTKELMAQLLPRPRYRHWNGRSVPCWRQEDVQAAEATEVFQKKARGTAPKGQALQAAQKAAQAGAALLEQAWQAVSHPEDGAGTLAGYYHRAMVDHLPAAARGRGLRSSQVTGFLRQFLALETRCDGAQLPGDLTHFVQAAVWMGANPKAPLTVQVLDRYPQVLWGAAEQAMEAFAQAQPEADGAAFLGREDFPVQQLLSRTLGTVYSVWYVPQAIRTSLTALLALNPKDEYPEARAIARHFVLHLGGTNTGKTYAGFQRLQQAATGVYLAPLRLLALEAQEVLLDAGVDCSLTTGEEEDCREGDTHVAATAEKLNLKQPYEVAVIDECQMIADRQRGYAWTRAILGVQAPEVHLCAAPEAKDLLVRLIESCGDSYEIVWHRRKTPLVCMDHTVDYTRVQPGDALITFSKVGVLSVAEDLRQAGKKAAIIYGALPYATRRRQMEGFLAGEMRYVVATDAIGMGLNLPIRRVIFMDTEKFDGVERRELRPEEIQQIAGRAGRYGMYDKGFVGATQNLGAIRAGLNTVVPPLQQAVAGFSDLVLQVEFDLLEVLTEWNRMPTVAPYVKLDITRYLTLISKIREQGFRLTKEEELRAANIPFDETEEPLRDLFFRFLRLHLQGEALPRPELPEGGTRTLPELELYCRKLDLYFSFAKAFGCPVDEEALYDRREEVAEEINEILLHRLKNNIRFCAVCGAALPLHHHGRLCEACYRKQRRR
;
A
#
# COMPACT_ATOMS: atom_id res chain seq x y z
N MET A 1 -0.95 -14.34 58.70
CA MET A 1 -0.40 -13.72 57.46
C MET A 1 0.02 -14.79 56.52
N ALA A 2 -0.82 -15.09 55.52
CA ALA A 2 -0.61 -16.23 54.60
C ALA A 2 0.00 -15.68 53.31
N ASN A 3 1.15 -16.23 53.01
CA ASN A 3 2.00 -15.91 51.83
C ASN A 3 1.30 -16.32 50.54
N ARG A 4 0.72 -15.41 49.78
CA ARG A 4 0.12 -15.67 48.45
C ARG A 4 1.23 -15.73 47.39
N LYS A 5 1.73 -16.92 47.10
CA LYS A 5 2.50 -17.21 45.88
C LYS A 5 1.53 -17.14 44.69
N GLY A 6 1.46 -15.99 44.02
CA GLY A 6 0.73 -15.82 42.76
C GLY A 6 1.52 -16.44 41.61
N GLY A 7 1.16 -17.64 41.16
CA GLY A 7 1.75 -18.26 39.97
C GLY A 7 1.55 -17.39 38.71
N LYS A 8 2.52 -17.43 37.81
CA LYS A 8 2.51 -16.69 36.54
C LYS A 8 1.31 -17.11 35.68
N LEU A 9 0.55 -16.13 35.18
CA LEU A 9 -0.64 -16.36 34.36
C LEU A 9 -0.32 -16.08 32.89
N TRP A 10 -0.74 -16.98 32.02
CA TRP A 10 -0.54 -16.87 30.56
C TRP A 10 -1.84 -16.54 29.85
N SER A 11 -1.78 -15.59 28.92
CA SER A 11 -2.90 -15.13 28.09
C SER A 11 -3.12 -16.03 26.87
N PRO A 12 -4.26 -15.94 26.17
CA PRO A 12 -4.49 -16.65 24.90
C PRO A 12 -3.44 -16.35 23.83
N GLY A 13 -2.90 -15.13 23.81
CA GLY A 13 -1.80 -14.75 22.90
C GLY A 13 -0.55 -15.56 23.18
N THR A 14 -0.14 -15.65 24.45
CA THR A 14 1.01 -16.46 24.89
C THR A 14 0.80 -17.94 24.59
N LEU A 15 -0.43 -18.44 24.71
CA LEU A 15 -0.75 -19.85 24.43
C LEU A 15 -0.71 -20.13 22.93
N LYS A 16 -1.24 -19.23 22.11
CA LYS A 16 -1.19 -19.37 20.63
C LYS A 16 0.24 -19.44 20.11
N SER A 17 1.15 -18.62 20.63
CA SER A 17 2.58 -18.67 20.24
C SER A 17 3.27 -19.98 20.63
N ARG A 18 2.66 -20.77 21.50
CA ARG A 18 3.12 -22.12 21.92
C ARG A 18 2.38 -23.27 21.21
N GLY A 19 1.59 -22.97 20.17
CA GLY A 19 0.88 -23.98 19.37
C GLY A 19 -0.51 -24.37 19.90
N TRP A 20 -1.09 -23.61 20.83
CA TRP A 20 -2.42 -23.84 21.34
C TRP A 20 -3.51 -23.30 20.42
N THR A 21 -4.43 -24.14 20.00
CA THR A 21 -5.66 -23.72 19.32
C THR A 21 -6.78 -23.47 20.34
N LYS A 22 -7.84 -22.76 19.93
CA LYS A 22 -9.02 -22.53 20.79
C LYS A 22 -9.65 -23.83 21.29
N GLU A 23 -9.67 -24.85 20.42
CA GLU A 23 -10.22 -26.19 20.73
C GLU A 23 -9.35 -26.91 21.75
N LEU A 24 -8.02 -26.90 21.59
CA LEU A 24 -7.09 -27.48 22.55
C LEU A 24 -7.17 -26.78 23.92
N MET A 25 -7.30 -25.48 23.95
CA MET A 25 -7.50 -24.73 25.20
C MET A 25 -8.80 -25.11 25.90
N ALA A 26 -9.89 -25.27 25.14
CA ALA A 26 -11.17 -25.69 25.68
C ALA A 26 -11.17 -27.17 26.18
N GLN A 27 -10.39 -28.02 25.54
CA GLN A 27 -10.34 -29.45 25.83
C GLN A 27 -9.38 -29.82 26.99
N LEU A 28 -8.25 -29.16 27.08
CA LEU A 28 -7.14 -29.54 27.94
C LEU A 28 -6.87 -28.61 29.13
N LEU A 29 -7.38 -27.39 29.09
CA LEU A 29 -7.12 -26.40 30.15
C LEU A 29 -8.33 -26.26 31.10
N PRO A 30 -8.10 -26.03 32.40
CA PRO A 30 -9.17 -25.74 33.35
C PRO A 30 -9.87 -24.40 33.00
N ARG A 31 -10.98 -24.11 33.69
CA ARG A 31 -11.69 -22.82 33.49
C ARG A 31 -10.73 -21.63 33.66
N PRO A 32 -10.69 -20.68 32.72
CA PRO A 32 -9.76 -19.58 32.78
C PRO A 32 -10.07 -18.63 33.95
N ARG A 33 -9.02 -17.97 34.44
CA ARG A 33 -9.14 -16.83 35.31
C ARG A 33 -9.13 -15.56 34.47
N TYR A 34 -9.98 -14.61 34.76
CA TYR A 34 -10.05 -13.38 33.99
C TYR A 34 -9.17 -12.29 34.62
N ARG A 35 -8.36 -11.63 33.81
CA ARG A 35 -7.64 -10.41 34.18
C ARG A 35 -8.21 -9.23 33.40
N HIS A 36 -8.45 -8.14 34.09
CA HIS A 36 -8.82 -6.88 33.42
C HIS A 36 -7.56 -6.16 32.94
N TRP A 37 -7.53 -5.89 31.63
CA TRP A 37 -6.46 -5.15 30.99
C TRP A 37 -7.09 -4.16 29.99
N ASN A 38 -6.79 -2.86 30.11
CA ASN A 38 -7.34 -1.81 29.24
C ASN A 38 -8.85 -1.90 29.01
N GLY A 39 -9.63 -2.06 30.10
CA GLY A 39 -11.09 -2.13 30.03
C GLY A 39 -11.67 -3.45 29.51
N ARG A 40 -10.84 -4.42 29.09
CA ARG A 40 -11.28 -5.72 28.60
C ARG A 40 -10.92 -6.86 29.56
N SER A 41 -11.82 -7.81 29.71
CA SER A 41 -11.61 -8.99 30.51
C SER A 41 -10.96 -10.09 29.68
N VAL A 42 -9.68 -10.39 29.93
CA VAL A 42 -8.89 -11.35 29.17
C VAL A 42 -8.80 -12.66 29.97
N PRO A 43 -9.19 -13.83 29.40
CA PRO A 43 -9.02 -15.14 30.04
C PRO A 43 -7.54 -15.49 30.13
N CYS A 44 -7.09 -16.00 31.27
CA CYS A 44 -5.71 -16.41 31.51
C CYS A 44 -5.66 -17.73 32.29
N TRP A 45 -4.61 -18.51 32.08
CA TRP A 45 -4.38 -19.80 32.77
C TRP A 45 -3.07 -19.76 33.54
N ARG A 46 -2.96 -20.56 34.58
CA ARG A 46 -1.70 -20.68 35.31
C ARG A 46 -0.66 -21.41 34.45
N GLN A 47 0.57 -20.97 34.54
CA GLN A 47 1.68 -21.57 33.85
C GLN A 47 1.81 -23.07 34.12
N GLU A 48 1.59 -23.49 35.38
CA GLU A 48 1.63 -24.89 35.84
C GLU A 48 0.58 -25.74 35.13
N ASP A 49 -0.65 -25.23 35.03
CA ASP A 49 -1.76 -25.97 34.38
C ASP A 49 -1.48 -26.15 32.87
N VAL A 50 -0.90 -25.12 32.23
CA VAL A 50 -0.54 -25.18 30.81
C VAL A 50 0.60 -26.15 30.56
N GLN A 51 1.65 -26.10 31.38
CA GLN A 51 2.78 -27.00 31.25
C GLN A 51 2.40 -28.49 31.52
N ALA A 52 1.52 -28.72 32.47
CA ALA A 52 0.98 -30.05 32.72
C ALA A 52 0.15 -30.58 31.52
N ALA A 53 -0.65 -29.72 30.90
CA ALA A 53 -1.43 -30.07 29.71
C ALA A 53 -0.54 -30.27 28.47
N GLU A 54 0.54 -29.49 28.30
CA GLU A 54 1.53 -29.66 27.23
C GLU A 54 2.29 -30.99 27.30
N ALA A 55 2.40 -31.59 28.51
CA ALA A 55 3.01 -32.88 28.72
C ALA A 55 2.09 -34.06 28.34
N THR A 56 0.81 -33.83 28.08
CA THR A 56 -0.15 -34.89 27.72
C THR A 56 0.04 -35.40 26.29
N GLU A 57 -0.18 -36.71 26.09
CA GLU A 57 -0.13 -37.32 24.75
C GLU A 57 -1.10 -36.68 23.76
N VAL A 58 -2.25 -36.18 24.23
CA VAL A 58 -3.27 -35.53 23.41
C VAL A 58 -2.77 -34.23 22.81
N PHE A 59 -2.10 -33.41 23.62
CA PHE A 59 -1.47 -32.20 23.14
C PHE A 59 -0.32 -32.51 22.17
N GLN A 60 0.53 -33.44 22.55
CA GLN A 60 1.68 -33.82 21.73
C GLN A 60 1.30 -34.47 20.39
N LYS A 61 0.25 -35.28 20.33
CA LYS A 61 -0.26 -35.85 19.07
C LYS A 61 -0.87 -34.76 18.14
N LYS A 62 -1.66 -33.84 18.68
CA LYS A 62 -2.27 -32.75 17.88
C LYS A 62 -1.25 -31.66 17.50
N ALA A 63 -0.29 -31.38 18.35
CA ALA A 63 0.82 -30.46 18.02
C ALA A 63 1.76 -31.05 16.94
N ARG A 64 1.92 -32.40 16.89
CA ARG A 64 2.66 -33.08 15.81
C ARG A 64 1.96 -33.05 14.46
N GLY A 65 0.62 -32.96 14.42
CA GLY A 65 -0.15 -32.83 13.18
C GLY A 65 -0.05 -31.49 12.47
N THR A 66 0.54 -30.49 13.10
CA THR A 66 0.82 -29.15 12.55
C THR A 66 2.30 -28.94 12.23
N ALA A 67 3.10 -30.00 12.09
CA ALA A 67 4.55 -29.90 12.00
C ALA A 67 5.10 -29.99 10.56
N PRO A 68 5.49 -28.82 9.97
CA PRO A 68 6.91 -28.62 9.70
C PRO A 68 7.59 -27.65 10.68
N LYS A 69 6.84 -26.92 11.51
CA LYS A 69 7.42 -25.92 12.46
C LYS A 69 8.19 -26.53 13.63
N GLY A 70 7.87 -27.75 14.06
CA GLY A 70 8.57 -28.39 15.18
C GLY A 70 10.01 -28.78 14.91
N GLN A 71 10.33 -29.23 13.70
CA GLN A 71 11.70 -29.60 13.33
C GLN A 71 12.61 -28.38 13.15
N ALA A 72 12.09 -27.30 12.56
CA ALA A 72 12.83 -26.05 12.42
C ALA A 72 13.10 -25.39 13.79
N LEU A 73 12.12 -25.44 14.70
CA LEU A 73 12.27 -24.92 16.06
C LEU A 73 13.26 -25.75 16.90
N GLN A 74 13.22 -27.10 16.77
CA GLN A 74 14.19 -27.97 17.44
C GLN A 74 15.61 -27.82 16.87
N ALA A 75 15.74 -27.66 15.55
CA ALA A 75 17.03 -27.37 14.90
C ALA A 75 17.57 -26.00 15.33
N ALA A 76 16.72 -24.98 15.41
CA ALA A 76 17.10 -23.65 15.91
C ALA A 76 17.46 -23.67 17.40
N GLN A 77 16.77 -24.44 18.24
CA GLN A 77 17.11 -24.61 19.66
C GLN A 77 18.43 -25.37 19.84
N LYS A 78 18.67 -26.39 19.03
CA LYS A 78 19.93 -27.15 19.06
C LYS A 78 21.12 -26.34 18.57
N ALA A 79 20.93 -25.54 17.54
CA ALA A 79 21.92 -24.58 17.05
C ALA A 79 22.20 -23.46 18.08
N ALA A 80 21.15 -22.99 18.78
CA ALA A 80 21.27 -22.01 19.86
C ALA A 80 22.03 -22.53 21.07
N GLN A 81 21.82 -23.82 21.44
CA GLN A 81 22.57 -24.47 22.54
C GLN A 81 24.04 -24.72 22.17
N ALA A 82 24.29 -25.15 20.94
CA ALA A 82 25.66 -25.31 20.43
C ALA A 82 26.40 -23.97 20.35
N GLY A 83 25.74 -22.90 19.91
CA GLY A 83 26.31 -21.55 19.89
C GLY A 83 26.59 -20.99 21.29
N ALA A 84 25.75 -21.28 22.28
CA ALA A 84 26.00 -20.88 23.68
C ALA A 84 27.20 -21.60 24.30
N ALA A 85 27.35 -22.89 23.98
CA ALA A 85 28.52 -23.68 24.47
C ALA A 85 29.81 -23.19 23.82
N LEU A 86 29.81 -22.81 22.56
CA LEU A 86 30.96 -22.23 21.87
C LEU A 86 31.32 -20.84 22.38
N LEU A 87 30.32 -20.01 22.73
CA LEU A 87 30.54 -18.72 23.41
C LEU A 87 31.18 -18.90 24.78
N GLU A 88 30.75 -19.88 25.56
CA GLU A 88 31.29 -20.20 26.84
C GLU A 88 32.75 -20.68 26.73
N GLN A 89 33.06 -21.56 25.77
CA GLN A 89 34.43 -22.01 25.49
C GLN A 89 35.31 -20.86 24.98
N ALA A 90 34.84 -19.99 24.12
CA ALA A 90 35.56 -18.80 23.67
C ALA A 90 35.84 -17.83 24.82
N TRP A 91 34.86 -17.67 25.73
CA TRP A 91 35.02 -16.84 26.91
C TRP A 91 36.05 -17.43 27.89
N GLN A 92 36.06 -18.75 28.10
CA GLN A 92 37.04 -19.42 28.95
C GLN A 92 38.48 -19.36 28.36
N ALA A 93 38.61 -19.53 27.03
CA ALA A 93 39.91 -19.40 26.34
C ALA A 93 40.52 -17.99 26.42
N VAL A 94 39.69 -16.95 26.49
CA VAL A 94 40.13 -15.55 26.63
C VAL A 94 40.42 -15.17 28.08
N SER A 95 39.86 -15.91 29.06
CA SER A 95 39.99 -15.62 30.47
C SER A 95 41.30 -16.15 31.08
N HIS A 96 42.09 -16.93 30.34
CA HIS A 96 43.38 -17.47 30.79
C HIS A 96 44.54 -16.89 29.93
N PRO A 97 45.20 -15.81 30.39
CA PRO A 97 46.20 -15.07 29.62
C PRO A 97 47.62 -15.64 29.66
N GLU A 98 47.82 -16.88 29.99
CA GLU A 98 49.20 -17.40 30.18
C GLU A 98 49.97 -17.71 28.89
N ASP A 99 49.30 -17.73 27.73
CA ASP A 99 49.98 -17.90 26.44
C ASP A 99 49.87 -16.61 25.63
N GLY A 100 50.96 -15.91 25.46
CA GLY A 100 51.17 -14.59 24.84
C GLY A 100 50.48 -14.26 23.51
N ALA A 101 49.60 -15.13 23.02
CA ALA A 101 48.63 -14.87 21.96
C ALA A 101 47.36 -14.16 22.47
N GLY A 102 47.28 -13.86 23.75
CA GLY A 102 46.14 -13.23 24.43
C GLY A 102 45.84 -11.81 24.01
N THR A 103 46.37 -11.34 22.95
CA THR A 103 46.60 -9.96 22.87
C THR A 103 45.56 -9.27 21.99
N LEU A 104 45.58 -9.38 20.73
CA LEU A 104 44.72 -8.58 19.85
C LEU A 104 43.33 -9.23 19.66
N ALA A 105 43.27 -10.52 19.38
CA ALA A 105 42.02 -11.25 19.14
C ALA A 105 41.14 -11.32 20.40
N GLY A 106 41.71 -11.58 21.57
CA GLY A 106 41.00 -11.60 22.85
C GLY A 106 40.49 -10.23 23.27
N TYR A 107 41.21 -9.18 22.92
CA TYR A 107 40.80 -7.81 23.16
C TYR A 107 39.65 -7.36 22.24
N TYR A 108 39.72 -7.68 20.97
CA TYR A 108 38.64 -7.45 20.02
C TYR A 108 37.37 -8.22 20.42
N HIS A 109 37.51 -9.44 20.95
CA HIS A 109 36.39 -10.22 21.46
C HIS A 109 35.71 -9.53 22.67
N ARG A 110 36.49 -9.05 23.64
CA ARG A 110 35.96 -8.29 24.79
C ARG A 110 35.31 -6.99 24.37
N ALA A 111 35.96 -6.23 23.51
CA ALA A 111 35.41 -4.99 22.98
C ALA A 111 34.09 -5.25 22.22
N MET A 112 33.97 -6.36 21.47
CA MET A 112 32.73 -6.77 20.79
C MET A 112 31.62 -7.10 21.79
N VAL A 113 31.90 -7.91 22.82
CA VAL A 113 30.91 -8.32 23.81
C VAL A 113 30.42 -7.13 24.62
N ASP A 114 31.33 -6.19 24.98
CA ASP A 114 31.01 -5.01 25.77
C ASP A 114 30.31 -3.89 24.95
N HIS A 115 30.70 -3.70 23.70
CA HIS A 115 30.18 -2.61 22.85
C HIS A 115 28.99 -2.99 22.01
N LEU A 116 28.81 -4.26 21.64
CA LEU A 116 27.65 -4.73 20.87
C LEU A 116 26.32 -4.41 21.57
N PRO A 117 26.17 -4.65 22.90
CA PRO A 117 24.95 -4.28 23.62
C PRO A 117 24.66 -2.77 23.65
N ALA A 118 25.69 -1.94 23.65
CA ALA A 118 25.55 -0.48 23.63
C ALA A 118 25.17 0.03 22.24
N ALA A 119 25.81 -0.47 21.19
CA ALA A 119 25.44 -0.18 19.79
C ALA A 119 24.02 -0.66 19.45
N ALA A 120 23.65 -1.83 19.93
CA ALA A 120 22.31 -2.41 19.77
C ALA A 120 21.24 -1.58 20.52
N ARG A 121 21.53 -1.13 21.75
CA ARG A 121 20.62 -0.26 22.52
C ARG A 121 20.44 1.10 21.87
N GLY A 122 21.48 1.68 21.32
CA GLY A 122 21.42 2.95 20.57
C GLY A 122 20.54 2.89 19.32
N ARG A 123 20.23 1.68 18.82
CA ARG A 123 19.33 1.42 17.69
C ARG A 123 17.97 0.82 18.11
N GLY A 124 17.64 0.80 19.39
CA GLY A 124 16.37 0.26 19.91
C GLY A 124 16.25 -1.26 19.91
N LEU A 125 17.38 -1.98 19.76
CA LEU A 125 17.38 -3.45 19.68
C LEU A 125 17.26 -4.09 21.07
N ARG A 126 16.48 -5.18 21.17
CA ARG A 126 16.35 -5.96 22.41
C ARG A 126 17.54 -6.90 22.60
N SER A 127 17.90 -7.14 23.85
CA SER A 127 19.02 -8.05 24.21
C SER A 127 18.89 -9.46 23.59
N SER A 128 17.64 -9.95 23.39
CA SER A 128 17.38 -11.23 22.71
C SER A 128 17.76 -11.23 21.24
N GLN A 129 17.60 -10.10 20.55
CA GLN A 129 17.95 -9.94 19.13
C GLN A 129 19.48 -9.92 18.96
N VAL A 130 20.18 -9.22 19.86
CA VAL A 130 21.66 -9.20 19.89
C VAL A 130 22.23 -10.60 20.17
N THR A 131 21.64 -11.32 21.11
CA THR A 131 22.06 -12.69 21.42
C THR A 131 21.75 -13.65 20.26
N GLY A 132 20.63 -13.46 19.56
CA GLY A 132 20.28 -14.22 18.35
C GLY A 132 21.26 -13.99 17.21
N PHE A 133 21.69 -12.76 17.00
CA PHE A 133 22.72 -12.39 16.04
C PHE A 133 24.06 -13.07 16.32
N LEU A 134 24.57 -12.95 17.54
CA LEU A 134 25.83 -13.58 17.93
C LEU A 134 25.82 -15.11 17.76
N ARG A 135 24.70 -15.76 18.08
CA ARG A 135 24.55 -17.22 17.91
C ARG A 135 24.54 -17.65 16.46
N GLN A 136 23.84 -16.94 15.57
CA GLN A 136 23.81 -17.26 14.15
C GLN A 136 25.16 -17.01 13.48
N PHE A 137 25.83 -15.95 13.90
CA PHE A 137 27.14 -15.59 13.39
C PHE A 137 28.18 -16.65 13.74
N LEU A 138 28.27 -17.06 15.00
CA LEU A 138 29.16 -18.15 15.45
C LEU A 138 28.83 -19.49 14.78
N ALA A 139 27.55 -19.78 14.50
CA ALA A 139 27.15 -20.99 13.80
C ALA A 139 27.52 -20.99 12.31
N LEU A 140 27.71 -19.84 11.69
CA LEU A 140 28.20 -19.70 10.30
C LEU A 140 29.72 -19.95 10.23
N GLU A 141 30.49 -19.43 11.17
CA GLU A 141 31.94 -19.65 11.22
C GLU A 141 32.30 -21.11 11.49
N THR A 142 31.54 -21.83 12.32
CA THR A 142 31.77 -23.27 12.58
C THR A 142 31.50 -24.17 11.37
N ARG A 143 30.92 -23.66 10.28
CA ARG A 143 30.73 -24.38 9.02
C ARG A 143 31.89 -24.22 8.03
N CYS A 144 32.76 -23.24 8.24
CA CYS A 144 33.93 -23.00 7.42
C CYS A 144 35.17 -23.62 8.10
N ASP A 145 35.40 -24.87 7.75
CA ASP A 145 36.61 -25.68 8.00
C ASP A 145 37.47 -25.39 9.28
N GLY A 146 37.27 -26.18 10.33
CA GLY A 146 38.29 -26.65 11.26
C GLY A 146 39.33 -25.68 11.82
N ALA A 147 39.22 -24.39 11.58
CA ALA A 147 40.15 -23.38 12.03
C ALA A 147 39.86 -22.93 13.48
N GLN A 148 40.92 -22.64 14.23
CA GLN A 148 40.81 -22.29 15.64
C GLN A 148 40.07 -20.97 15.84
N LEU A 149 39.22 -20.90 16.85
CA LEU A 149 38.34 -19.80 17.22
C LEU A 149 38.94 -18.36 17.16
N PRO A 150 40.22 -18.12 17.49
CA PRO A 150 40.87 -16.80 17.36
C PRO A 150 41.02 -16.28 15.94
N GLY A 151 41.24 -17.18 14.95
CA GLY A 151 41.25 -16.82 13.53
C GLY A 151 39.89 -16.37 13.00
N ASP A 152 38.84 -16.99 13.49
CA ASP A 152 37.49 -16.79 13.07
C ASP A 152 36.90 -15.43 13.54
N LEU A 153 37.31 -14.96 14.74
CA LEU A 153 36.97 -13.63 15.24
C LEU A 153 37.64 -12.50 14.43
N THR A 154 38.84 -12.74 13.93
CA THR A 154 39.57 -11.84 13.04
C THR A 154 38.80 -11.69 11.71
N HIS A 155 38.31 -12.78 11.15
CA HIS A 155 37.49 -12.80 9.93
C HIS A 155 36.20 -11.98 10.10
N PHE A 156 35.57 -12.04 11.27
CA PHE A 156 34.34 -11.26 11.57
C PHE A 156 34.59 -9.75 11.59
N VAL A 157 35.60 -9.32 12.34
CA VAL A 157 35.94 -7.89 12.45
C VAL A 157 36.29 -7.34 11.07
N GLN A 158 37.03 -8.11 10.29
CA GLN A 158 37.42 -7.77 8.92
C GLN A 158 36.24 -7.64 7.98
N ALA A 159 35.28 -8.58 7.99
CA ALA A 159 34.05 -8.54 7.23
C ALA A 159 33.29 -7.24 7.50
N ALA A 160 33.22 -6.88 8.74
CA ALA A 160 32.46 -5.78 9.25
C ALA A 160 33.00 -4.41 8.80
N VAL A 161 34.35 -4.18 8.78
CA VAL A 161 34.94 -2.91 8.32
C VAL A 161 34.79 -2.72 6.81
N TRP A 162 34.96 -3.76 6.03
CA TRP A 162 34.73 -3.66 4.60
C TRP A 162 33.27 -3.30 4.28
N MET A 163 32.27 -3.89 4.96
CA MET A 163 30.87 -3.51 4.80
C MET A 163 30.62 -2.06 5.20
N GLY A 164 31.27 -1.58 6.26
CA GLY A 164 31.25 -0.16 6.61
C GLY A 164 31.84 0.75 5.53
N ALA A 165 32.89 0.30 4.87
CA ALA A 165 33.54 1.01 3.75
C ALA A 165 32.78 0.87 2.41
N ASN A 166 31.98 -0.20 2.26
CA ASN A 166 31.27 -0.53 1.01
C ASN A 166 29.79 -0.85 1.25
N PRO A 167 28.98 0.08 1.74
CA PRO A 167 27.60 -0.17 2.17
C PRO A 167 26.64 -0.61 1.04
N LYS A 168 27.07 -0.48 -0.22
CA LYS A 168 26.28 -0.88 -1.42
C LYS A 168 26.75 -2.20 -2.03
N ALA A 169 27.78 -2.83 -1.51
CA ALA A 169 28.28 -4.08 -2.08
C ALA A 169 27.33 -5.25 -1.77
N PRO A 170 26.97 -6.09 -2.76
CA PRO A 170 26.16 -7.26 -2.51
C PRO A 170 26.90 -8.24 -1.60
N LEU A 171 26.23 -8.70 -0.55
CA LEU A 171 26.70 -9.73 0.37
C LEU A 171 26.67 -11.09 -0.34
N THR A 172 27.75 -11.43 -0.98
CA THR A 172 28.00 -12.80 -1.48
C THR A 172 28.96 -13.52 -0.54
N VAL A 173 28.91 -14.85 -0.52
CA VAL A 173 29.84 -15.68 0.26
C VAL A 173 31.29 -15.33 -0.10
N GLN A 174 31.59 -15.02 -1.38
CA GLN A 174 32.92 -14.58 -1.85
C GLN A 174 33.39 -13.25 -1.26
N VAL A 175 32.46 -12.39 -0.86
CA VAL A 175 32.77 -11.13 -0.19
C VAL A 175 33.14 -11.42 1.26
N LEU A 176 32.46 -12.29 1.95
CA LEU A 176 32.79 -12.73 3.31
C LEU A 176 34.20 -13.34 3.39
N ASP A 177 34.62 -14.10 2.39
CA ASP A 177 35.96 -14.71 2.34
C ASP A 177 37.12 -13.71 2.14
N ARG A 178 36.87 -12.54 1.59
CA ARG A 178 37.89 -11.49 1.38
C ARG A 178 38.02 -10.46 2.52
N TYR A 179 37.06 -10.43 3.40
CA TYR A 179 37.00 -9.49 4.51
C TYR A 179 38.15 -9.58 5.50
N PRO A 180 38.65 -10.79 5.81
CA PRO A 180 39.73 -10.97 6.74
C PRO A 180 40.94 -10.09 6.44
N GLN A 181 41.34 -10.00 5.20
CA GLN A 181 42.59 -9.37 4.77
C GLN A 181 42.58 -7.83 4.86
N VAL A 182 41.43 -7.20 4.57
CA VAL A 182 41.33 -5.73 4.56
C VAL A 182 41.36 -5.12 5.95
N LEU A 183 40.76 -5.80 6.91
CA LEU A 183 40.73 -5.34 8.31
C LEU A 183 42.02 -5.54 9.09
N TRP A 184 42.60 -6.71 8.83
CA TRP A 184 43.91 -6.98 9.42
C TRP A 184 44.93 -5.92 8.94
N GLY A 185 44.93 -5.61 7.65
CA GLY A 185 45.75 -4.55 7.07
C GLY A 185 45.46 -3.16 7.66
N ALA A 186 44.21 -2.83 7.94
CA ALA A 186 43.84 -1.56 8.55
C ALA A 186 44.23 -1.51 10.06
N ALA A 187 44.10 -2.62 10.78
CA ALA A 187 44.54 -2.74 12.17
C ALA A 187 46.04 -2.73 12.28
N GLU A 188 46.77 -3.40 11.39
CA GLU A 188 48.25 -3.37 11.31
C GLU A 188 48.76 -1.96 11.04
N GLN A 189 48.19 -1.25 10.05
CA GLN A 189 48.57 0.14 9.75
C GLN A 189 48.30 1.08 10.92
N ALA A 190 47.21 0.90 11.65
CA ALA A 190 46.91 1.68 12.84
C ALA A 190 47.87 1.37 13.98
N MET A 191 48.27 0.11 14.16
CA MET A 191 49.27 -0.33 15.12
C MET A 191 50.65 0.21 14.75
N GLU A 192 51.07 0.13 13.50
CA GLU A 192 52.32 0.70 13.02
C GLU A 192 52.40 2.20 13.24
N ALA A 193 51.32 2.94 12.90
CA ALA A 193 51.26 4.38 13.13
C ALA A 193 51.35 4.74 14.62
N PHE A 194 50.74 3.95 15.50
CA PHE A 194 50.86 4.14 16.95
C PHE A 194 52.25 3.81 17.47
N ALA A 195 52.85 2.69 17.07
CA ALA A 195 54.18 2.31 17.43
C ALA A 195 55.25 3.35 17.00
N GLN A 196 55.03 3.97 15.81
CA GLN A 196 55.88 5.07 15.35
C GLN A 196 55.67 6.33 16.17
N ALA A 197 54.48 6.61 16.65
CA ALA A 197 54.18 7.80 17.46
C ALA A 197 54.57 7.63 18.94
N GLN A 198 54.56 6.40 19.45
CA GLN A 198 54.87 6.07 20.84
C GLN A 198 55.71 4.77 20.95
N PRO A 199 57.02 4.81 20.67
CA PRO A 199 57.88 3.63 20.59
C PRO A 199 58.03 2.82 21.89
N GLU A 200 57.73 3.43 23.03
CA GLU A 200 57.87 2.80 24.35
C GLU A 200 56.56 2.24 24.91
N ALA A 201 55.44 2.41 24.16
CA ALA A 201 54.13 1.94 24.59
C ALA A 201 53.93 0.46 24.19
N ASP A 202 53.49 -0.33 25.16
CA ASP A 202 53.12 -1.72 24.87
C ASP A 202 51.72 -1.82 24.15
N GLY A 203 51.38 -3.02 23.67
CA GLY A 203 50.12 -3.27 22.99
C GLY A 203 48.90 -3.01 23.88
N ALA A 204 49.04 -3.12 25.21
CA ALA A 204 47.94 -2.85 26.13
C ALA A 204 47.67 -1.34 26.27
N ALA A 205 48.72 -0.50 26.23
CA ALA A 205 48.58 0.95 26.20
C ALA A 205 47.92 1.45 24.91
N PHE A 206 48.24 0.82 23.80
CA PHE A 206 47.59 1.10 22.50
C PHE A 206 46.10 0.85 22.56
N LEU A 207 45.66 -0.21 23.18
CA LEU A 207 44.29 -0.68 23.23
C LEU A 207 43.47 0.00 24.34
N GLY A 208 44.10 0.57 25.34
CA GLY A 208 43.44 1.23 26.48
C GLY A 208 43.08 2.70 26.29
N ARG A 209 43.36 3.30 25.13
CA ARG A 209 43.07 4.73 24.87
C ARG A 209 41.64 4.98 24.51
N GLU A 210 40.96 5.87 25.24
CA GLU A 210 39.57 6.29 24.95
C GLU A 210 39.41 6.99 23.61
N ASP A 211 40.45 7.60 23.06
CA ASP A 211 40.47 8.37 21.83
C ASP A 211 40.81 7.53 20.57
N PHE A 212 41.03 6.22 20.74
CA PHE A 212 41.41 5.39 19.60
C PHE A 212 40.21 5.03 18.72
N PRO A 213 40.28 5.27 17.38
CA PRO A 213 39.17 5.06 16.48
C PRO A 213 38.71 3.59 16.34
N VAL A 214 39.43 2.61 16.90
CA VAL A 214 39.04 1.20 16.87
C VAL A 214 37.71 0.95 17.55
N GLN A 215 37.42 1.59 18.69
CA GLN A 215 36.11 1.42 19.34
C GLN A 215 34.98 2.00 18.50
N GLN A 216 35.20 3.17 17.88
CA GLN A 216 34.23 3.75 16.96
C GLN A 216 34.14 2.95 15.66
N LEU A 217 35.23 2.43 15.14
CA LEU A 217 35.30 1.59 13.97
C LEU A 217 34.59 0.26 14.20
N LEU A 218 34.86 -0.42 15.34
CA LEU A 218 34.15 -1.66 15.74
C LEU A 218 32.67 -1.42 15.96
N SER A 219 32.29 -0.36 16.64
CA SER A 219 30.87 -0.03 16.87
C SER A 219 30.15 0.27 15.57
N ARG A 220 30.74 1.06 14.67
CA ARG A 220 30.20 1.31 13.33
C ARG A 220 30.11 0.04 12.50
N THR A 221 31.10 -0.77 12.57
CA THR A 221 31.31 -1.99 11.81
C THR A 221 30.32 -3.06 12.21
N LEU A 222 30.19 -3.33 13.52
CA LEU A 222 29.20 -4.26 14.06
C LEU A 222 27.79 -3.77 13.78
N GLY A 223 27.54 -2.46 13.89
CA GLY A 223 26.27 -1.87 13.52
C GLY A 223 25.95 -2.03 12.03
N THR A 224 26.96 -1.98 11.17
CA THR A 224 26.81 -2.17 9.72
C THR A 224 26.56 -3.63 9.37
N VAL A 225 27.32 -4.58 9.92
CA VAL A 225 27.10 -6.03 9.75
C VAL A 225 25.71 -6.41 10.22
N TYR A 226 25.31 -5.93 11.38
CA TYR A 226 23.98 -6.17 11.91
C TYR A 226 22.91 -5.66 10.97
N SER A 227 22.98 -4.39 10.53
CA SER A 227 21.96 -3.76 9.70
C SER A 227 21.94 -4.30 8.27
N VAL A 228 23.11 -4.59 7.68
CA VAL A 228 23.19 -4.93 6.25
C VAL A 228 23.06 -6.44 5.99
N TRP A 229 23.47 -7.25 6.95
CA TRP A 229 23.48 -8.70 6.77
C TRP A 229 22.48 -9.45 7.66
N TYR A 230 22.54 -9.28 8.99
CA TYR A 230 21.71 -10.05 9.91
C TYR A 230 20.23 -9.64 9.83
N VAL A 231 19.95 -8.35 9.91
CA VAL A 231 18.56 -7.84 9.92
C VAL A 231 17.81 -8.25 8.67
N PRO A 232 18.34 -8.06 7.43
CA PRO A 232 17.66 -8.52 6.22
C PRO A 232 17.40 -10.03 6.20
N GLN A 233 18.35 -10.85 6.67
CA GLN A 233 18.15 -12.31 6.71
C GLN A 233 17.13 -12.73 7.76
N ALA A 234 17.18 -12.14 8.95
CA ALA A 234 16.24 -12.42 10.02
C ALA A 234 14.81 -12.01 9.61
N ILE A 235 14.67 -10.85 8.96
CA ILE A 235 13.40 -10.40 8.39
C ILE A 235 12.90 -11.37 7.33
N ARG A 236 13.71 -11.75 6.35
CA ARG A 236 13.32 -12.72 5.31
C ARG A 236 12.91 -14.05 5.90
N THR A 237 13.64 -14.55 6.90
CA THR A 237 13.30 -15.80 7.59
C THR A 237 11.94 -15.68 8.28
N SER A 238 11.70 -14.57 8.97
CA SER A 238 10.42 -14.30 9.64
C SER A 238 9.27 -14.14 8.64
N LEU A 239 9.49 -13.38 7.57
CA LEU A 239 8.50 -13.21 6.49
C LEU A 239 8.19 -14.53 5.80
N THR A 240 9.21 -15.36 5.50
CA THR A 240 9.01 -16.68 4.89
C THR A 240 8.24 -17.65 5.82
N ALA A 241 8.37 -17.47 7.12
CA ALA A 241 7.61 -18.26 8.08
C ALA A 241 6.16 -17.79 8.30
N LEU A 242 5.91 -16.50 8.07
CA LEU A 242 4.62 -15.86 8.33
C LEU A 242 3.74 -15.75 7.07
N LEU A 243 4.35 -15.38 5.94
CA LEU A 243 3.64 -15.15 4.69
C LEU A 243 3.59 -16.43 3.85
N ALA A 244 2.52 -16.59 3.11
CA ALA A 244 2.45 -17.62 2.12
C ALA A 244 3.37 -17.29 0.92
N LEU A 245 4.04 -18.30 0.37
CA LEU A 245 4.84 -18.13 -0.84
C LEU A 245 3.96 -17.74 -2.03
N ASN A 246 2.76 -18.29 -2.08
CA ASN A 246 1.75 -17.96 -3.09
C ASN A 246 0.64 -17.13 -2.44
N PRO A 247 0.33 -15.93 -2.92
CA PRO A 247 -0.70 -15.05 -2.34
C PRO A 247 -2.06 -15.70 -2.14
N LYS A 248 -2.44 -16.69 -2.95
CA LYS A 248 -3.72 -17.42 -2.77
C LYS A 248 -3.84 -18.14 -1.42
N ASP A 249 -2.71 -18.58 -0.87
CA ASP A 249 -2.66 -19.38 0.35
C ASP A 249 -2.75 -18.50 1.63
N GLU A 250 -2.79 -17.19 1.47
CA GLU A 250 -3.04 -16.22 2.55
C GLU A 250 -4.53 -16.16 2.96
N TYR A 251 -5.43 -16.78 2.16
CA TYR A 251 -6.88 -16.73 2.34
C TYR A 251 -7.48 -18.13 2.59
N PRO A 252 -7.15 -18.79 3.70
CA PRO A 252 -7.59 -20.17 3.98
C PRO A 252 -9.11 -20.28 4.09
N GLU A 253 -9.80 -19.25 4.57
CA GLU A 253 -11.26 -19.23 4.68
C GLU A 253 -11.91 -19.28 3.31
N ALA A 254 -11.41 -18.49 2.34
CA ALA A 254 -11.89 -18.52 0.96
C ALA A 254 -11.53 -19.85 0.26
N ARG A 255 -10.40 -20.47 0.61
CA ARG A 255 -10.01 -21.80 0.09
C ARG A 255 -10.88 -22.93 0.65
N ALA A 256 -11.54 -22.74 1.79
CA ALA A 256 -12.46 -23.72 2.38
C ALA A 256 -13.85 -23.75 1.71
N ILE A 257 -14.16 -22.76 0.88
CA ILE A 257 -15.43 -22.62 0.14
C ILE A 257 -15.24 -23.14 -1.28
N ALA A 258 -16.18 -23.95 -1.77
CA ALA A 258 -16.26 -24.29 -3.19
C ALA A 258 -16.84 -23.09 -3.95
N ARG A 259 -15.98 -22.29 -4.57
CA ARG A 259 -16.39 -21.06 -5.27
C ARG A 259 -16.60 -21.33 -6.75
N HIS A 260 -17.58 -20.63 -7.30
CA HIS A 260 -17.85 -20.59 -8.74
C HIS A 260 -17.75 -19.16 -9.26
N PHE A 261 -16.94 -18.95 -10.27
CA PHE A 261 -16.70 -17.64 -10.87
C PHE A 261 -17.46 -17.48 -12.19
N VAL A 262 -18.21 -16.39 -12.33
CA VAL A 262 -18.84 -15.99 -13.58
C VAL A 262 -18.08 -14.79 -14.15
N LEU A 263 -17.32 -15.00 -15.22
CA LEU A 263 -16.51 -13.98 -15.87
C LEU A 263 -17.32 -13.24 -16.94
N HIS A 264 -17.81 -12.04 -16.63
CA HIS A 264 -18.47 -11.15 -17.57
C HIS A 264 -17.42 -10.37 -18.35
N LEU A 265 -17.13 -10.80 -19.57
CA LEU A 265 -16.08 -10.22 -20.43
C LEU A 265 -16.67 -9.39 -21.55
N GLY A 266 -16.14 -8.19 -21.73
CA GLY A 266 -16.54 -7.31 -22.83
C GLY A 266 -16.01 -5.90 -22.69
N GLY A 267 -16.06 -5.11 -23.73
CA GLY A 267 -15.66 -3.70 -23.70
C GLY A 267 -16.56 -2.82 -22.86
N THR A 268 -16.33 -1.54 -22.90
CA THR A 268 -17.16 -0.54 -22.21
C THR A 268 -18.58 -0.49 -22.78
N ASN A 269 -19.58 -0.30 -21.93
CA ASN A 269 -20.99 -0.19 -22.29
C ASN A 269 -21.56 -1.44 -23.00
N THR A 270 -21.23 -2.62 -22.49
CA THR A 270 -21.74 -3.91 -23.00
C THR A 270 -22.73 -4.60 -22.07
N GLY A 271 -22.98 -4.06 -20.86
CA GLY A 271 -23.92 -4.59 -19.88
C GLY A 271 -23.32 -5.62 -18.92
N LYS A 272 -21.98 -5.72 -18.81
CA LYS A 272 -21.29 -6.61 -17.87
C LYS A 272 -21.75 -6.41 -16.42
N THR A 273 -21.57 -5.20 -15.92
CA THR A 273 -21.90 -4.81 -14.55
C THR A 273 -23.38 -5.01 -14.25
N TYR A 274 -24.25 -4.70 -15.22
CA TYR A 274 -25.70 -4.92 -15.08
C TYR A 274 -26.06 -6.40 -14.86
N ALA A 275 -25.41 -7.32 -15.57
CA ALA A 275 -25.65 -8.75 -15.39
C ALA A 275 -25.24 -9.23 -13.98
N GLY A 276 -24.09 -8.81 -13.48
CA GLY A 276 -23.65 -9.09 -12.10
C GLY A 276 -24.62 -8.49 -11.06
N PHE A 277 -25.07 -7.26 -11.30
CA PHE A 277 -26.01 -6.57 -10.41
C PHE A 277 -27.37 -7.28 -10.31
N GLN A 278 -27.91 -7.77 -11.41
CA GLN A 278 -29.17 -8.51 -11.40
C GLN A 278 -29.09 -9.76 -10.50
N ARG A 279 -27.97 -10.45 -10.51
CA ARG A 279 -27.77 -11.61 -9.63
C ARG A 279 -27.57 -11.19 -8.17
N LEU A 280 -26.81 -10.10 -7.95
CA LEU A 280 -26.60 -9.54 -6.61
C LEU A 280 -27.91 -9.16 -5.91
N GLN A 281 -28.81 -8.49 -6.62
CA GLN A 281 -30.15 -8.10 -6.10
C GLN A 281 -31.01 -9.28 -5.67
N GLN A 282 -30.78 -10.47 -6.22
CA GLN A 282 -31.53 -11.69 -5.91
C GLN A 282 -30.92 -12.50 -4.77
N ALA A 283 -29.73 -12.15 -4.33
CA ALA A 283 -29.04 -12.85 -3.27
C ALA A 283 -29.59 -12.47 -1.89
N ALA A 284 -29.51 -13.39 -0.92
CA ALA A 284 -29.84 -13.07 0.46
C ALA A 284 -28.81 -12.15 1.12
N THR A 285 -27.53 -12.31 0.75
CA THR A 285 -26.44 -11.42 1.18
C THR A 285 -25.48 -11.19 0.02
N GLY A 286 -24.93 -9.99 -0.08
CA GLY A 286 -24.05 -9.71 -1.19
C GLY A 286 -23.06 -8.57 -0.99
N VAL A 287 -22.01 -8.56 -1.83
CA VAL A 287 -21.04 -7.46 -1.87
C VAL A 287 -20.77 -7.01 -3.31
N TYR A 288 -20.82 -5.71 -3.53
CA TYR A 288 -20.37 -5.08 -4.77
C TYR A 288 -19.09 -4.30 -4.54
N LEU A 289 -18.05 -4.61 -5.29
CA LEU A 289 -16.74 -3.98 -5.20
C LEU A 289 -16.48 -3.10 -6.43
N ALA A 290 -16.42 -1.80 -6.17
CA ALA A 290 -16.26 -0.76 -7.18
C ALA A 290 -14.80 -0.27 -7.28
N PRO A 291 -14.38 0.19 -8.46
CA PRO A 291 -13.07 0.86 -8.63
C PRO A 291 -13.05 2.29 -8.06
N LEU A 292 -14.21 2.91 -7.91
CA LEU A 292 -14.36 4.31 -7.48
C LEU A 292 -15.51 4.45 -6.49
N ARG A 293 -15.35 5.41 -5.54
CA ARG A 293 -16.40 5.79 -4.59
C ARG A 293 -17.75 6.07 -5.26
N LEU A 294 -17.73 6.86 -6.34
CA LEU A 294 -18.94 7.19 -7.09
C LEU A 294 -19.74 5.94 -7.51
N LEU A 295 -19.06 4.91 -8.00
CA LEU A 295 -19.71 3.66 -8.42
C LEU A 295 -20.22 2.84 -7.23
N ALA A 296 -19.55 2.88 -6.08
CA ALA A 296 -20.05 2.24 -4.88
C ALA A 296 -21.34 2.91 -4.39
N LEU A 297 -21.39 4.25 -4.44
CA LEU A 297 -22.61 5.03 -4.12
C LEU A 297 -23.75 4.76 -5.09
N GLU A 298 -23.49 4.81 -6.41
CA GLU A 298 -24.51 4.46 -7.43
C GLU A 298 -25.02 3.04 -7.22
N ALA A 299 -24.14 2.12 -6.84
CA ALA A 299 -24.49 0.75 -6.55
C ALA A 299 -25.40 0.63 -5.32
N GLN A 300 -25.08 1.33 -4.24
CA GLN A 300 -25.92 1.40 -3.05
C GLN A 300 -27.30 1.95 -3.40
N GLU A 301 -27.38 3.08 -4.11
CA GLU A 301 -28.65 3.68 -4.54
C GLU A 301 -29.52 2.71 -5.36
N VAL A 302 -28.91 2.04 -6.36
CA VAL A 302 -29.61 1.05 -7.19
C VAL A 302 -30.13 -0.13 -6.36
N LEU A 303 -29.40 -0.59 -5.34
CA LEU A 303 -29.84 -1.67 -4.45
C LEU A 303 -30.98 -1.19 -3.53
N LEU A 304 -30.85 -0.01 -2.94
CA LEU A 304 -31.91 0.59 -2.11
C LEU A 304 -33.20 0.85 -2.90
N ASP A 305 -33.10 1.38 -4.12
CA ASP A 305 -34.24 1.58 -5.03
C ASP A 305 -34.93 0.26 -5.40
N ALA A 306 -34.16 -0.84 -5.43
CA ALA A 306 -34.70 -2.18 -5.64
C ALA A 306 -35.28 -2.82 -4.36
N GLY A 307 -35.25 -2.12 -3.21
CA GLY A 307 -35.73 -2.61 -1.92
C GLY A 307 -34.75 -3.56 -1.21
N VAL A 308 -33.46 -3.47 -1.54
CA VAL A 308 -32.38 -4.26 -0.91
C VAL A 308 -31.60 -3.37 0.04
N ASP A 309 -31.61 -3.71 1.34
CA ASP A 309 -30.86 -2.98 2.36
C ASP A 309 -29.35 -3.12 2.13
N CYS A 310 -28.68 -2.00 1.96
CA CYS A 310 -27.28 -1.98 1.53
C CYS A 310 -26.45 -0.92 2.28
N SER A 311 -25.42 -1.38 2.95
CA SER A 311 -24.38 -0.53 3.52
C SER A 311 -23.42 0.02 2.46
N LEU A 312 -22.83 1.18 2.75
CA LEU A 312 -21.75 1.76 1.97
C LEU A 312 -20.46 1.77 2.78
N THR A 313 -19.35 1.33 2.16
CA THR A 313 -18.03 1.43 2.79
C THR A 313 -16.99 1.90 1.78
N THR A 314 -16.52 3.13 1.95
CA THR A 314 -15.47 3.73 1.12
C THR A 314 -14.32 4.27 1.97
N GLY A 315 -13.27 4.82 1.35
CA GLY A 315 -12.19 5.50 2.09
C GLY A 315 -12.61 6.80 2.75
N GLU A 316 -13.71 7.40 2.30
CA GLU A 316 -14.15 8.76 2.65
C GLU A 316 -15.55 8.79 3.26
N GLU A 317 -16.25 7.66 3.29
CA GLU A 317 -17.64 7.58 3.74
C GLU A 317 -18.00 6.16 4.17
N GLU A 318 -18.74 6.07 5.24
CA GLU A 318 -19.34 4.83 5.73
C GLU A 318 -20.80 5.10 6.10
N ASP A 319 -21.72 4.37 5.48
CA ASP A 319 -23.14 4.33 5.86
C ASP A 319 -23.49 2.85 6.10
N CYS A 320 -23.36 2.44 7.34
CA CYS A 320 -23.59 1.05 7.77
C CYS A 320 -24.73 1.02 8.80
N ARG A 321 -25.79 0.30 8.47
CA ARG A 321 -26.96 0.13 9.35
C ARG A 321 -27.00 -1.31 9.84
N GLU A 322 -27.45 -1.46 11.09
CA GLU A 322 -27.65 -2.78 11.66
C GLU A 322 -28.77 -3.51 10.92
N GLY A 323 -28.45 -4.66 10.35
CA GLY A 323 -29.41 -5.46 9.58
C GLY A 323 -29.21 -5.39 8.08
N ASP A 324 -28.34 -4.52 7.56
CA ASP A 324 -28.04 -4.48 6.12
C ASP A 324 -27.51 -5.83 5.62
N THR A 325 -28.10 -6.30 4.52
CA THR A 325 -27.78 -7.61 3.93
C THR A 325 -26.70 -7.51 2.86
N HIS A 326 -26.59 -6.34 2.22
CA HIS A 326 -25.65 -6.09 1.16
C HIS A 326 -24.65 -4.98 1.51
N VAL A 327 -23.52 -5.00 0.84
CA VAL A 327 -22.48 -3.98 0.99
C VAL A 327 -22.02 -3.49 -0.38
N ALA A 328 -22.09 -2.20 -0.61
CA ALA A 328 -21.42 -1.54 -1.72
C ALA A 328 -20.11 -0.90 -1.21
N ALA A 329 -18.99 -1.29 -1.76
CA ALA A 329 -17.69 -0.83 -1.27
C ALA A 329 -16.69 -0.55 -2.40
N THR A 330 -15.66 0.23 -2.10
CA THR A 330 -14.47 0.23 -2.97
C THR A 330 -13.66 -1.04 -2.76
N ALA A 331 -12.96 -1.50 -3.78
CA ALA A 331 -12.23 -2.79 -3.75
C ALA A 331 -11.26 -2.90 -2.57
N GLU A 332 -10.65 -1.78 -2.16
CA GLU A 332 -9.73 -1.69 -1.02
C GLU A 332 -10.42 -1.94 0.34
N LYS A 333 -11.73 -1.74 0.41
CA LYS A 333 -12.50 -1.81 1.66
C LYS A 333 -13.22 -3.14 1.88
N LEU A 334 -13.01 -4.13 1.02
CA LEU A 334 -13.57 -5.46 1.22
C LEU A 334 -13.25 -6.02 2.61
N ASN A 335 -14.29 -6.40 3.35
CA ASN A 335 -14.15 -7.14 4.59
C ASN A 335 -13.98 -8.63 4.30
N LEU A 336 -12.76 -9.13 4.40
CA LEU A 336 -12.43 -10.55 4.18
C LEU A 336 -12.97 -11.51 5.25
N LYS A 337 -13.47 -10.98 6.37
CA LYS A 337 -14.01 -11.81 7.46
C LYS A 337 -15.50 -12.06 7.35
N GLN A 338 -16.16 -11.35 6.46
CA GLN A 338 -17.61 -11.43 6.24
C GLN A 338 -17.89 -12.37 5.07
N PRO A 339 -18.68 -13.43 5.28
CA PRO A 339 -19.16 -14.27 4.18
C PRO A 339 -20.37 -13.62 3.50
N TYR A 340 -20.47 -13.86 2.19
CA TYR A 340 -21.57 -13.40 1.33
C TYR A 340 -22.10 -14.58 0.50
N GLU A 341 -23.35 -14.50 0.03
CA GLU A 341 -23.87 -15.44 -0.97
C GLU A 341 -23.29 -15.13 -2.34
N VAL A 342 -23.28 -13.85 -2.73
CA VAL A 342 -22.80 -13.39 -4.02
C VAL A 342 -21.84 -12.23 -3.86
N ALA A 343 -20.73 -12.27 -4.61
CA ALA A 343 -19.81 -11.14 -4.73
C ALA A 343 -19.74 -10.67 -6.19
N VAL A 344 -19.80 -9.36 -6.42
CA VAL A 344 -19.55 -8.74 -7.72
C VAL A 344 -18.34 -7.84 -7.63
N ILE A 345 -17.33 -8.13 -8.45
CA ILE A 345 -16.08 -7.36 -8.50
C ILE A 345 -16.01 -6.68 -9.88
N ASP A 346 -16.08 -5.36 -9.88
CA ASP A 346 -16.12 -4.60 -11.13
C ASP A 346 -14.73 -4.11 -11.58
N GLU A 347 -14.61 -3.84 -12.89
CA GLU A 347 -13.40 -3.35 -13.56
C GLU A 347 -12.13 -4.18 -13.20
N CYS A 348 -12.24 -5.53 -13.26
CA CYS A 348 -11.19 -6.45 -12.82
C CYS A 348 -9.87 -6.34 -13.61
N GLN A 349 -9.82 -5.65 -14.76
CA GLN A 349 -8.56 -5.32 -15.43
C GLN A 349 -7.67 -4.38 -14.59
N MET A 350 -8.22 -3.71 -13.58
CA MET A 350 -7.46 -2.94 -12.59
C MET A 350 -6.48 -3.79 -11.76
N ILE A 351 -6.58 -5.11 -11.80
CA ILE A 351 -5.66 -6.03 -11.11
C ILE A 351 -4.18 -5.81 -11.50
N ALA A 352 -3.93 -5.26 -12.69
CA ALA A 352 -2.60 -4.93 -13.18
C ALA A 352 -2.14 -3.50 -12.82
N ASP A 353 -2.97 -2.69 -12.17
CA ASP A 353 -2.60 -1.35 -11.74
C ASP A 353 -1.53 -1.40 -10.64
N ARG A 354 -0.42 -0.67 -10.83
CA ARG A 354 0.75 -0.75 -9.94
C ARG A 354 0.48 -0.29 -8.51
N GLN A 355 -0.47 0.62 -8.32
CA GLN A 355 -0.77 1.21 -7.01
C GLN A 355 -1.99 0.58 -6.36
N ARG A 356 -3.01 0.24 -7.13
CA ARG A 356 -4.32 -0.21 -6.63
C ARG A 356 -4.64 -1.67 -6.93
N GLY A 357 -3.94 -2.31 -7.89
CA GLY A 357 -4.24 -3.67 -8.35
C GLY A 357 -4.25 -4.72 -7.25
N TYR A 358 -3.51 -4.50 -6.17
CA TYR A 358 -3.49 -5.38 -5.01
C TYR A 358 -4.90 -5.59 -4.38
N ALA A 359 -5.76 -4.59 -4.47
CA ALA A 359 -7.12 -4.68 -3.94
C ALA A 359 -7.97 -5.70 -4.74
N TRP A 360 -7.83 -5.73 -6.06
CA TRP A 360 -8.49 -6.73 -6.91
C TRP A 360 -7.90 -8.12 -6.71
N THR A 361 -6.59 -8.23 -6.61
CA THR A 361 -5.93 -9.50 -6.28
C THR A 361 -6.45 -10.04 -4.95
N ARG A 362 -6.48 -9.20 -3.90
CA ARG A 362 -7.01 -9.52 -2.59
C ARG A 362 -8.48 -9.92 -2.64
N ALA A 363 -9.30 -9.19 -3.40
CA ALA A 363 -10.72 -9.47 -3.52
C ALA A 363 -10.98 -10.81 -4.24
N ILE A 364 -10.34 -11.04 -5.37
CA ILE A 364 -10.51 -12.27 -6.16
C ILE A 364 -10.04 -13.50 -5.39
N LEU A 365 -8.89 -13.39 -4.71
CA LEU A 365 -8.34 -14.51 -3.95
C LEU A 365 -9.06 -14.76 -2.63
N GLY A 366 -9.53 -13.69 -1.96
CA GLY A 366 -9.93 -13.74 -0.55
C GLY A 366 -11.41 -13.55 -0.25
N VAL A 367 -12.25 -13.15 -1.22
CA VAL A 367 -13.69 -13.00 -0.95
C VAL A 367 -14.33 -14.32 -0.57
N GLN A 368 -15.07 -14.31 0.53
CA GLN A 368 -15.79 -15.49 1.03
C GLN A 368 -17.22 -15.51 0.44
N ALA A 369 -17.34 -15.96 -0.80
CA ALA A 369 -18.63 -16.10 -1.48
C ALA A 369 -18.60 -17.36 -2.37
N PRO A 370 -19.62 -18.22 -2.32
CA PRO A 370 -19.71 -19.36 -3.21
C PRO A 370 -19.91 -18.97 -4.67
N GLU A 371 -20.51 -17.82 -4.94
CA GLU A 371 -20.71 -17.29 -6.29
C GLU A 371 -20.04 -15.91 -6.43
N VAL A 372 -19.13 -15.78 -7.42
CA VAL A 372 -18.33 -14.56 -7.62
C VAL A 372 -18.43 -14.12 -9.08
N HIS A 373 -18.97 -12.94 -9.32
CA HIS A 373 -19.07 -12.32 -10.64
C HIS A 373 -17.91 -11.35 -10.87
N LEU A 374 -17.12 -11.58 -11.90
CA LEU A 374 -16.01 -10.71 -12.30
C LEU A 374 -16.37 -9.94 -13.56
N CYS A 375 -16.51 -8.63 -13.47
CA CYS A 375 -16.72 -7.77 -14.63
C CYS A 375 -15.39 -7.23 -15.14
N ALA A 376 -14.98 -7.61 -16.34
CA ALA A 376 -13.65 -7.29 -16.85
C ALA A 376 -13.64 -6.94 -18.36
N ALA A 377 -12.61 -6.21 -18.75
CA ALA A 377 -12.23 -6.04 -20.14
C ALA A 377 -11.62 -7.35 -20.71
N PRO A 378 -11.69 -7.59 -22.03
CA PRO A 378 -11.25 -8.86 -22.64
C PRO A 378 -9.80 -9.22 -22.36
N GLU A 379 -8.92 -8.24 -22.27
CA GLU A 379 -7.48 -8.41 -22.02
C GLU A 379 -7.16 -9.02 -20.65
N ALA A 380 -8.08 -8.94 -19.68
CA ALA A 380 -7.90 -9.52 -18.36
C ALA A 380 -8.21 -11.03 -18.30
N LYS A 381 -8.87 -11.59 -19.33
CA LYS A 381 -9.40 -12.95 -19.33
C LYS A 381 -8.37 -14.00 -18.90
N ASP A 382 -7.25 -14.07 -19.59
CA ASP A 382 -6.29 -15.17 -19.41
C ASP A 382 -5.60 -15.10 -18.04
N LEU A 383 -5.39 -13.89 -17.51
CA LEU A 383 -4.87 -13.68 -16.17
C LEU A 383 -5.88 -14.11 -15.11
N LEU A 384 -7.14 -13.68 -15.24
CA LEU A 384 -8.21 -14.04 -14.28
C LEU A 384 -8.45 -15.54 -14.24
N VAL A 385 -8.55 -16.20 -15.40
CA VAL A 385 -8.68 -17.67 -15.50
C VAL A 385 -7.52 -18.36 -14.80
N ARG A 386 -6.29 -17.95 -15.05
CA ARG A 386 -5.08 -18.51 -14.38
C ARG A 386 -5.16 -18.39 -12.86
N LEU A 387 -5.64 -17.26 -12.34
CA LEU A 387 -5.78 -17.06 -10.89
C LEU A 387 -6.85 -17.99 -10.32
N ILE A 388 -8.01 -18.09 -10.95
CA ILE A 388 -9.13 -18.93 -10.52
C ILE A 388 -8.72 -20.40 -10.53
N GLU A 389 -8.15 -20.89 -11.62
CA GLU A 389 -7.66 -22.26 -11.75
C GLU A 389 -6.56 -22.60 -10.72
N SER A 390 -5.67 -21.63 -10.44
CA SER A 390 -4.64 -21.81 -9.41
C SER A 390 -5.22 -22.01 -8.00
N CYS A 391 -6.43 -21.48 -7.77
CA CYS A 391 -7.18 -21.67 -6.51
C CYS A 391 -7.96 -22.96 -6.47
N GLY A 392 -8.10 -23.69 -7.60
CA GLY A 392 -8.95 -24.87 -7.71
C GLY A 392 -10.44 -24.54 -7.83
N ASP A 393 -10.78 -23.29 -8.08
CA ASP A 393 -12.15 -22.81 -8.23
C ASP A 393 -12.68 -23.10 -9.65
N SER A 394 -14.00 -23.26 -9.79
CA SER A 394 -14.67 -23.43 -11.08
C SER A 394 -15.06 -22.09 -11.68
N TYR A 395 -15.20 -22.05 -13.00
CA TYR A 395 -15.64 -20.81 -13.66
C TYR A 395 -16.43 -21.06 -14.94
N GLU A 396 -17.19 -20.06 -15.33
CA GLU A 396 -17.78 -19.92 -16.66
C GLU A 396 -17.49 -18.54 -17.24
N ILE A 397 -17.53 -18.43 -18.58
CA ILE A 397 -17.27 -17.18 -19.30
C ILE A 397 -18.50 -16.73 -20.05
N VAL A 398 -18.95 -15.51 -19.73
CA VAL A 398 -20.08 -14.85 -20.38
C VAL A 398 -19.55 -13.66 -21.20
N TRP A 399 -19.61 -13.79 -22.53
CA TRP A 399 -19.19 -12.72 -23.43
C TRP A 399 -20.29 -11.70 -23.66
N HIS A 400 -20.00 -10.45 -23.31
CA HIS A 400 -20.89 -9.31 -23.55
C HIS A 400 -20.45 -8.53 -24.79
N ARG A 401 -21.28 -8.54 -25.79
CA ARG A 401 -21.05 -7.77 -27.02
C ARG A 401 -21.80 -6.45 -26.98
N ARG A 402 -21.14 -5.42 -27.49
CA ARG A 402 -21.73 -4.10 -27.59
C ARG A 402 -22.95 -4.13 -28.52
N LYS A 403 -24.10 -3.70 -27.99
CA LYS A 403 -25.36 -3.69 -28.76
C LYS A 403 -25.46 -2.47 -29.69
N THR A 404 -24.86 -1.33 -29.28
CA THR A 404 -24.84 -0.10 -30.08
C THR A 404 -23.48 0.01 -30.80
N PRO A 405 -23.45 -0.05 -32.15
CA PRO A 405 -22.19 0.06 -32.90
C PRO A 405 -21.44 1.38 -32.61
N LEU A 406 -20.12 1.31 -32.54
CA LEU A 406 -19.23 2.47 -32.40
C LEU A 406 -18.62 2.79 -33.78
N VAL A 407 -18.80 4.01 -34.24
CA VAL A 407 -18.34 4.45 -35.56
C VAL A 407 -17.32 5.59 -35.40
N CYS A 408 -16.11 5.37 -35.91
CA CYS A 408 -15.14 6.43 -36.03
C CYS A 408 -15.52 7.39 -37.15
N MET A 409 -15.53 8.68 -36.89
CA MET A 409 -15.86 9.71 -37.88
C MET A 409 -14.80 9.76 -39.00
N ASP A 410 -15.19 10.23 -40.18
CA ASP A 410 -14.30 10.29 -41.34
C ASP A 410 -13.44 11.57 -41.36
N HIS A 411 -13.89 12.62 -40.71
CA HIS A 411 -13.24 13.93 -40.68
C HIS A 411 -13.08 14.42 -39.24
N THR A 412 -12.09 15.28 -39.05
CA THR A 412 -11.91 16.01 -37.80
C THR A 412 -13.13 16.90 -37.50
N VAL A 413 -13.43 17.08 -36.23
CA VAL A 413 -14.57 17.84 -35.74
C VAL A 413 -14.11 19.25 -35.37
N ASP A 414 -14.76 20.26 -35.92
CA ASP A 414 -14.67 21.60 -35.39
C ASP A 414 -15.48 21.67 -34.08
N TYR A 415 -14.78 21.83 -32.96
CA TYR A 415 -15.42 21.80 -31.64
C TYR A 415 -16.40 22.98 -31.41
N THR A 416 -16.34 24.03 -32.22
CA THR A 416 -17.32 25.11 -32.17
C THR A 416 -18.68 24.68 -32.75
N ARG A 417 -18.71 23.60 -33.56
CA ARG A 417 -19.90 23.01 -34.20
C ARG A 417 -20.38 21.75 -33.49
N VAL A 418 -20.20 21.68 -32.18
CA VAL A 418 -20.68 20.53 -31.37
C VAL A 418 -22.20 20.47 -31.34
N GLN A 419 -22.72 19.24 -31.17
CA GLN A 419 -24.15 18.92 -31.14
C GLN A 419 -24.56 18.47 -29.74
N PRO A 420 -25.85 18.60 -29.37
CA PRO A 420 -26.37 18.02 -28.13
C PRO A 420 -26.04 16.53 -28.02
N GLY A 421 -25.57 16.10 -26.84
CA GLY A 421 -25.10 14.74 -26.59
C GLY A 421 -23.61 14.50 -26.89
N ASP A 422 -22.86 15.55 -27.24
CA ASP A 422 -21.42 15.46 -27.43
C ASP A 422 -20.66 15.52 -26.09
N ALA A 423 -19.65 14.68 -25.94
CA ALA A 423 -18.64 14.75 -24.90
C ALA A 423 -17.28 15.15 -25.50
N LEU A 424 -16.75 16.26 -25.05
CA LEU A 424 -15.46 16.80 -25.44
C LEU A 424 -14.41 16.39 -24.42
N ILE A 425 -13.38 15.65 -24.86
CA ILE A 425 -12.40 15.05 -23.97
C ILE A 425 -11.04 15.75 -24.11
N THR A 426 -10.55 16.26 -22.99
CA THR A 426 -9.21 16.81 -22.84
C THR A 426 -8.54 16.18 -21.61
N PHE A 427 -7.21 16.25 -21.47
CA PHE A 427 -6.48 15.52 -20.42
C PHE A 427 -5.87 16.48 -19.39
N SER A 428 -6.48 17.63 -19.20
CA SER A 428 -6.12 18.56 -18.13
C SER A 428 -7.34 19.32 -17.61
N LYS A 429 -7.37 19.59 -16.30
CA LYS A 429 -8.39 20.43 -15.67
C LYS A 429 -8.49 21.81 -16.39
N VAL A 430 -7.36 22.43 -16.69
CA VAL A 430 -7.31 23.72 -17.39
C VAL A 430 -7.95 23.61 -18.76
N GLY A 431 -7.69 22.54 -19.50
CA GLY A 431 -8.32 22.25 -20.79
C GLY A 431 -9.85 22.14 -20.68
N VAL A 432 -10.32 21.35 -19.68
CA VAL A 432 -11.77 21.19 -19.44
C VAL A 432 -12.44 22.52 -19.17
N LEU A 433 -11.89 23.34 -18.27
CA LEU A 433 -12.47 24.63 -17.91
C LEU A 433 -12.41 25.64 -19.07
N SER A 434 -11.34 25.62 -19.88
CA SER A 434 -11.21 26.47 -21.05
C SER A 434 -12.24 26.14 -22.12
N VAL A 435 -12.38 24.87 -22.47
CA VAL A 435 -13.38 24.40 -23.46
C VAL A 435 -14.81 24.67 -22.99
N ALA A 436 -15.09 24.46 -21.69
CA ALA A 436 -16.41 24.76 -21.12
C ALA A 436 -16.72 26.25 -21.18
N GLU A 437 -15.74 27.13 -20.92
CA GLU A 437 -15.93 28.58 -21.05
C GLU A 437 -16.16 29.02 -22.50
N ASP A 438 -15.41 28.45 -23.47
CA ASP A 438 -15.63 28.71 -24.89
C ASP A 438 -17.04 28.33 -25.33
N LEU A 439 -17.54 27.17 -24.89
CA LEU A 439 -18.91 26.74 -25.13
C LEU A 439 -19.92 27.68 -24.48
N ARG A 440 -19.69 28.11 -23.24
CA ARG A 440 -20.56 29.04 -22.54
C ARG A 440 -20.65 30.39 -23.26
N GLN A 441 -19.53 30.91 -23.78
CA GLN A 441 -19.49 32.16 -24.58
C GLN A 441 -20.27 31.99 -25.90
N ALA A 442 -20.30 30.75 -26.43
CA ALA A 442 -21.13 30.42 -27.60
C ALA A 442 -22.61 30.10 -27.24
N GLY A 443 -23.05 30.37 -26.01
CA GLY A 443 -24.42 30.12 -25.54
C GLY A 443 -24.74 28.63 -25.31
N LYS A 444 -23.74 27.77 -25.21
CA LYS A 444 -23.88 26.32 -25.04
C LYS A 444 -23.51 25.93 -23.58
N LYS A 445 -24.48 25.34 -22.87
CA LYS A 445 -24.26 24.87 -21.50
C LYS A 445 -23.69 23.44 -21.51
N ALA A 446 -22.56 23.24 -20.87
CA ALA A 446 -21.88 21.95 -20.76
C ALA A 446 -21.71 21.51 -19.31
N ALA A 447 -21.94 20.23 -19.05
CA ALA A 447 -21.53 19.58 -17.81
C ALA A 447 -20.00 19.42 -17.78
N ILE A 448 -19.41 19.69 -16.63
CA ILE A 448 -17.96 19.75 -16.44
C ILE A 448 -17.56 18.58 -15.52
N ILE A 449 -16.69 17.67 -16.02
CA ILE A 449 -16.29 16.47 -15.29
C ILE A 449 -14.78 16.27 -15.35
N TYR A 450 -14.11 16.28 -14.20
CA TYR A 450 -12.70 15.95 -14.08
C TYR A 450 -12.39 15.29 -12.72
N GLY A 451 -11.25 14.62 -12.61
CA GLY A 451 -10.90 13.78 -11.47
C GLY A 451 -10.94 14.45 -10.09
N ALA A 452 -10.50 15.72 -10.02
CA ALA A 452 -10.43 16.45 -8.76
C ALA A 452 -11.78 17.07 -8.31
N LEU A 453 -12.87 16.92 -9.09
CA LEU A 453 -14.18 17.40 -8.67
C LEU A 453 -14.71 16.60 -7.48
N PRO A 454 -15.22 17.29 -6.44
CA PRO A 454 -15.95 16.63 -5.36
C PRO A 454 -17.11 15.79 -5.87
N TYR A 455 -17.41 14.71 -5.17
CA TYR A 455 -18.47 13.78 -5.55
C TYR A 455 -19.82 14.48 -5.80
N ALA A 456 -20.30 15.26 -4.82
CA ALA A 456 -21.59 15.93 -4.90
C ALA A 456 -21.66 16.90 -6.09
N THR A 457 -20.57 17.64 -6.39
CA THR A 457 -20.51 18.50 -7.59
C THR A 457 -20.58 17.67 -8.85
N ARG A 458 -19.83 16.57 -8.93
CA ARG A 458 -19.86 15.68 -10.12
C ARG A 458 -21.24 15.10 -10.35
N ARG A 459 -21.92 14.66 -9.30
CA ARG A 459 -23.29 14.18 -9.36
C ARG A 459 -24.24 15.25 -9.91
N ARG A 460 -24.20 16.47 -9.41
CA ARG A 460 -25.03 17.59 -9.90
C ARG A 460 -24.78 17.91 -11.37
N GLN A 461 -23.51 17.88 -11.81
CA GLN A 461 -23.16 18.06 -13.22
C GLN A 461 -23.76 16.95 -14.09
N MET A 462 -23.77 15.70 -13.60
CA MET A 462 -24.39 14.56 -14.29
C MET A 462 -25.91 14.69 -14.33
N GLU A 463 -26.55 15.01 -13.20
CA GLU A 463 -28.00 15.21 -13.10
C GLU A 463 -28.48 16.34 -14.02
N GLY A 464 -27.77 17.47 -14.08
CA GLY A 464 -28.07 18.56 -14.99
C GLY A 464 -27.95 18.18 -16.48
N PHE A 465 -27.02 17.24 -16.81
CA PHE A 465 -26.91 16.70 -18.15
C PHE A 465 -28.07 15.72 -18.44
N LEU A 466 -28.44 14.87 -17.49
CA LEU A 466 -29.57 13.93 -17.60
C LEU A 466 -30.91 14.65 -17.70
N ALA A 467 -31.09 15.73 -16.96
CA ALA A 467 -32.28 16.60 -17.01
C ALA A 467 -32.36 17.44 -18.31
N GLY A 468 -31.30 17.47 -19.14
CA GLY A 468 -31.22 18.25 -20.36
C GLY A 468 -30.97 19.75 -20.15
N GLU A 469 -30.68 20.20 -18.94
CA GLU A 469 -30.29 21.55 -18.60
C GLU A 469 -28.93 21.92 -19.23
N MET A 470 -28.05 20.93 -19.26
CA MET A 470 -26.78 20.94 -19.96
C MET A 470 -26.83 19.93 -21.11
N ARG A 471 -26.48 20.37 -22.30
CA ARG A 471 -26.59 19.54 -23.49
C ARG A 471 -25.29 18.97 -24.01
N TYR A 472 -24.18 19.37 -23.40
CA TYR A 472 -22.82 18.97 -23.75
C TYR A 472 -22.11 18.48 -22.50
N VAL A 473 -21.06 17.71 -22.68
CA VAL A 473 -20.14 17.31 -21.61
C VAL A 473 -18.75 17.77 -22.00
N VAL A 474 -17.99 18.34 -21.06
CA VAL A 474 -16.56 18.56 -21.21
C VAL A 474 -15.88 17.80 -20.07
N ALA A 475 -15.00 16.85 -20.40
CA ALA A 475 -14.45 15.96 -19.38
C ALA A 475 -12.98 15.63 -19.62
N THR A 476 -12.32 15.14 -18.55
CA THR A 476 -11.06 14.40 -18.67
C THR A 476 -11.34 12.91 -18.93
N ASP A 477 -10.30 12.10 -18.91
CA ASP A 477 -10.40 10.62 -18.89
C ASP A 477 -11.23 10.07 -17.71
N ALA A 478 -11.52 10.89 -16.69
CA ALA A 478 -12.46 10.55 -15.62
C ALA A 478 -13.84 10.09 -16.15
N ILE A 479 -14.24 10.48 -17.36
CA ILE A 479 -15.45 9.98 -18.01
C ILE A 479 -15.35 8.48 -18.37
N GLY A 480 -14.16 7.97 -18.57
CA GLY A 480 -13.90 6.58 -18.93
C GLY A 480 -14.27 5.57 -17.86
N MET A 481 -14.28 5.97 -16.58
CA MET A 481 -14.60 5.09 -15.46
C MET A 481 -15.99 5.41 -14.88
N GLY A 482 -16.93 4.46 -15.02
CA GLY A 482 -18.15 4.38 -14.24
C GLY A 482 -19.26 5.41 -14.49
N LEU A 483 -19.11 6.38 -15.40
CA LEU A 483 -20.15 7.36 -15.63
C LEU A 483 -21.19 6.86 -16.63
N ASN A 484 -22.46 6.76 -16.21
CA ASN A 484 -23.55 6.28 -17.05
C ASN A 484 -24.31 7.46 -17.69
N LEU A 485 -23.65 8.20 -18.57
CA LEU A 485 -24.22 9.36 -19.26
C LEU A 485 -24.72 9.02 -20.66
N PRO A 486 -25.84 9.64 -21.15
CA PRO A 486 -26.36 9.46 -22.49
C PRO A 486 -25.54 10.24 -23.54
N ILE A 487 -24.31 9.82 -23.76
CA ILE A 487 -23.40 10.44 -24.71
C ILE A 487 -23.64 9.85 -26.10
N ARG A 488 -23.85 10.70 -27.08
CA ARG A 488 -23.99 10.29 -28.49
C ARG A 488 -22.64 10.22 -29.19
N ARG A 489 -21.80 11.26 -29.02
CA ARG A 489 -20.48 11.35 -29.63
C ARG A 489 -19.42 11.67 -28.61
N VAL A 490 -18.30 10.97 -28.68
CA VAL A 490 -17.07 11.29 -27.94
C VAL A 490 -16.09 11.96 -28.90
N ILE A 491 -15.61 13.16 -28.55
CA ILE A 491 -14.70 13.96 -29.38
C ILE A 491 -13.44 14.22 -28.57
N PHE A 492 -12.34 13.61 -29.01
CA PHE A 492 -11.02 13.86 -28.43
C PHE A 492 -10.49 15.19 -28.87
N MET A 493 -10.25 16.10 -27.91
CA MET A 493 -9.64 17.41 -28.15
C MET A 493 -8.13 17.30 -28.23
N ASP A 494 -7.56 16.37 -27.46
CA ASP A 494 -6.13 16.04 -27.41
C ASP A 494 -5.95 14.54 -27.64
N THR A 495 -4.77 14.15 -28.20
CA THR A 495 -4.36 12.74 -28.38
C THR A 495 -3.18 12.38 -27.49
N GLU A 496 -2.73 13.30 -26.67
CA GLU A 496 -1.66 13.13 -25.70
C GLU A 496 -2.13 13.50 -24.30
N LYS A 497 -1.59 12.85 -23.29
CA LYS A 497 -1.80 13.19 -21.89
C LYS A 497 -0.48 13.23 -21.10
N PHE A 498 -0.47 13.99 -20.01
CA PHE A 498 0.58 13.94 -18.99
C PHE A 498 0.24 12.82 -18.01
N ASP A 499 1.14 11.87 -17.81
CA ASP A 499 0.91 10.68 -16.95
C ASP A 499 1.48 10.82 -15.53
N GLY A 500 1.90 12.02 -15.16
CA GLY A 500 2.58 12.33 -13.89
C GLY A 500 4.10 12.47 -14.04
N VAL A 501 4.68 11.92 -15.09
CA VAL A 501 6.13 11.96 -15.36
C VAL A 501 6.42 12.67 -16.68
N GLU A 502 5.77 12.24 -17.76
CA GLU A 502 5.98 12.79 -19.10
C GLU A 502 4.66 12.96 -19.88
N ARG A 503 4.75 13.71 -20.96
CA ARG A 503 3.66 13.83 -21.91
C ARG A 503 3.80 12.74 -22.97
N ARG A 504 2.79 11.89 -23.08
CA ARG A 504 2.76 10.74 -23.98
C ARG A 504 1.47 10.64 -24.79
N GLU A 505 1.51 9.92 -25.88
CA GLU A 505 0.30 9.53 -26.62
C GLU A 505 -0.64 8.67 -25.79
N LEU A 506 -1.92 8.74 -26.10
CA LEU A 506 -2.94 7.87 -25.51
C LEU A 506 -2.70 6.42 -25.90
N ARG A 507 -2.81 5.54 -24.92
CA ARG A 507 -2.78 4.09 -25.17
C ARG A 507 -4.08 3.60 -25.78
N PRO A 508 -4.05 2.51 -26.57
CA PRO A 508 -5.25 1.94 -27.18
C PRO A 508 -6.37 1.63 -26.18
N GLU A 509 -6.03 1.08 -24.99
CA GLU A 509 -6.99 0.79 -23.93
C GLU A 509 -7.66 2.07 -23.39
N GLU A 510 -6.92 3.16 -23.24
CA GLU A 510 -7.48 4.45 -22.81
C GLU A 510 -8.44 5.02 -23.86
N ILE A 511 -8.05 4.96 -25.14
CA ILE A 511 -8.91 5.39 -26.26
C ILE A 511 -10.20 4.55 -26.30
N GLN A 512 -10.09 3.22 -26.20
CA GLN A 512 -11.23 2.32 -26.26
C GLN A 512 -12.18 2.48 -25.07
N GLN A 513 -11.64 2.69 -23.87
CA GLN A 513 -12.40 2.91 -22.65
C GLN A 513 -13.22 4.22 -22.71
N ILE A 514 -12.59 5.32 -23.12
CA ILE A 514 -13.22 6.63 -23.25
C ILE A 514 -14.24 6.63 -24.41
N ALA A 515 -13.82 6.17 -25.59
CA ALA A 515 -14.65 6.07 -26.78
C ALA A 515 -15.87 5.17 -26.55
N GLY A 516 -15.70 4.12 -25.76
CA GLY A 516 -16.74 3.19 -25.36
C GLY A 516 -17.93 3.83 -24.66
N ARG A 517 -17.80 5.05 -24.14
CA ARG A 517 -18.92 5.80 -23.54
C ARG A 517 -19.90 6.39 -24.53
N ALA A 518 -19.54 6.48 -25.82
CA ALA A 518 -20.47 6.95 -26.84
C ALA A 518 -21.54 5.89 -27.15
N GLY A 519 -22.75 6.29 -27.50
CA GLY A 519 -23.81 5.41 -27.97
C GLY A 519 -24.44 4.54 -26.87
N ARG A 520 -25.09 5.16 -25.88
CA ARG A 520 -25.78 4.43 -24.81
C ARG A 520 -26.91 3.58 -25.41
N TYR A 521 -26.92 2.29 -25.06
CA TYR A 521 -27.94 1.35 -25.46
C TYR A 521 -29.36 1.80 -25.04
N GLY A 522 -30.33 1.65 -25.91
CA GLY A 522 -31.70 2.09 -25.67
C GLY A 522 -31.99 3.57 -25.94
N MET A 523 -30.91 4.39 -26.13
CA MET A 523 -31.06 5.82 -26.43
C MET A 523 -30.55 6.21 -27.83
N TYR A 524 -29.54 5.50 -28.33
CA TYR A 524 -28.94 5.79 -29.64
C TYR A 524 -28.71 4.50 -30.43
N ASP A 525 -28.97 4.54 -31.74
CA ASP A 525 -28.69 3.41 -32.64
C ASP A 525 -27.19 3.23 -32.90
N LYS A 526 -26.41 4.31 -32.83
CA LYS A 526 -24.95 4.32 -33.05
C LYS A 526 -24.29 5.32 -32.13
N GLY A 527 -23.09 4.96 -31.65
CA GLY A 527 -22.15 5.88 -30.98
C GLY A 527 -21.11 6.35 -32.00
N PHE A 528 -20.67 7.59 -31.87
CA PHE A 528 -19.64 8.14 -32.74
C PHE A 528 -18.41 8.57 -31.97
N VAL A 529 -17.25 8.40 -32.59
CA VAL A 529 -15.97 8.84 -32.05
C VAL A 529 -15.28 9.73 -33.06
N GLY A 530 -14.85 10.88 -32.62
CA GLY A 530 -14.13 11.85 -33.43
C GLY A 530 -12.96 12.47 -32.68
N ALA A 531 -12.21 13.30 -33.36
CA ALA A 531 -11.16 14.12 -32.77
C ALA A 531 -11.11 15.48 -33.46
N THR A 532 -10.66 16.51 -32.79
CA THR A 532 -10.43 17.83 -33.41
C THR A 532 -9.14 17.85 -34.20
N GLN A 533 -8.19 17.01 -33.86
CA GLN A 533 -6.90 16.85 -34.55
C GLN A 533 -6.44 15.37 -34.45
N ASN A 534 -5.53 14.96 -35.31
CA ASN A 534 -4.93 13.63 -35.31
C ASN A 534 -5.92 12.46 -35.21
N LEU A 535 -7.04 12.54 -35.95
CA LEU A 535 -8.10 11.50 -35.97
C LEU A 535 -7.55 10.13 -36.36
N GLY A 536 -6.44 10.08 -37.13
CA GLY A 536 -5.74 8.85 -37.49
C GLY A 536 -5.25 8.06 -36.29
N ALA A 537 -4.70 8.72 -35.27
CA ALA A 537 -4.25 8.07 -34.05
C ALA A 537 -5.43 7.47 -33.23
N ILE A 538 -6.55 8.21 -33.15
CA ILE A 538 -7.75 7.70 -32.50
C ILE A 538 -8.32 6.49 -33.23
N ARG A 539 -8.40 6.52 -34.57
CA ARG A 539 -8.84 5.39 -35.40
C ARG A 539 -7.93 4.18 -35.24
N ALA A 540 -6.61 4.38 -35.21
CA ALA A 540 -5.65 3.30 -34.99
C ALA A 540 -5.83 2.68 -33.59
N GLY A 541 -5.93 3.50 -32.52
CA GLY A 541 -6.14 3.01 -31.15
C GLY A 541 -7.46 2.23 -30.97
N LEU A 542 -8.55 2.67 -31.62
CA LEU A 542 -9.83 1.94 -31.61
C LEU A 542 -9.72 0.53 -32.23
N ASN A 543 -8.90 0.37 -33.25
CA ASN A 543 -8.73 -0.89 -33.99
C ASN A 543 -7.57 -1.75 -33.45
N THR A 544 -6.75 -1.24 -32.54
CA THR A 544 -5.64 -1.98 -31.97
C THR A 544 -6.17 -3.00 -30.97
N VAL A 545 -5.71 -4.25 -31.11
CA VAL A 545 -5.96 -5.29 -30.10
C VAL A 545 -5.09 -5.02 -28.88
N VAL A 546 -5.73 -4.82 -27.75
CA VAL A 546 -5.02 -4.64 -26.47
C VAL A 546 -4.38 -5.97 -26.07
N PRO A 547 -3.05 -6.00 -25.75
CA PRO A 547 -2.41 -7.24 -25.37
C PRO A 547 -2.96 -7.77 -24.04
N PRO A 548 -3.02 -9.11 -23.86
CA PRO A 548 -3.49 -9.72 -22.64
C PRO A 548 -2.66 -9.29 -21.43
N LEU A 549 -3.32 -9.08 -20.31
CA LEU A 549 -2.66 -8.80 -19.03
C LEU A 549 -1.86 -10.03 -18.59
N GLN A 550 -0.62 -9.78 -18.13
CA GLN A 550 0.33 -10.85 -17.77
C GLN A 550 0.50 -11.00 -16.26
N GLN A 551 0.26 -9.94 -15.50
CA GLN A 551 0.65 -9.84 -14.10
C GLN A 551 -0.47 -9.27 -13.24
N ALA A 552 -0.62 -9.85 -12.04
CA ALA A 552 -1.50 -9.37 -10.99
C ALA A 552 -0.66 -8.72 -9.88
N VAL A 553 -1.04 -7.55 -9.42
CA VAL A 553 -0.33 -6.87 -8.33
C VAL A 553 -0.76 -7.46 -6.99
N ALA A 554 0.21 -7.98 -6.23
CA ALA A 554 -0.01 -8.48 -4.87
C ALA A 554 0.51 -7.48 -3.83
N GLY A 555 -0.32 -7.15 -2.85
CA GLY A 555 0.05 -6.36 -1.68
C GLY A 555 0.72 -7.22 -0.61
N PHE A 556 1.16 -6.58 0.46
CA PHE A 556 1.57 -7.26 1.68
C PHE A 556 0.36 -7.40 2.63
N SER A 557 0.37 -8.44 3.46
CA SER A 557 -0.66 -8.60 4.49
C SER A 557 -0.22 -7.93 5.81
N ASP A 558 -1.17 -7.72 6.72
CA ASP A 558 -0.89 -7.17 8.05
C ASP A 558 0.03 -8.08 8.90
N LEU A 559 0.32 -9.30 8.44
CA LEU A 559 1.26 -10.20 9.07
C LEU A 559 2.69 -9.63 9.12
N VAL A 560 3.03 -8.68 8.23
CA VAL A 560 4.30 -7.95 8.27
C VAL A 560 4.51 -7.22 9.61
N LEU A 561 3.43 -6.83 10.30
CA LEU A 561 3.47 -6.19 11.61
C LEU A 561 3.96 -7.14 12.73
N GLN A 562 3.83 -8.47 12.51
CA GLN A 562 4.27 -9.48 13.48
C GLN A 562 5.78 -9.73 13.45
N VAL A 563 6.48 -9.24 12.43
CA VAL A 563 7.93 -9.33 12.32
C VAL A 563 8.57 -8.36 13.32
N GLU A 564 9.45 -8.82 14.20
CA GLU A 564 10.01 -8.03 15.32
C GLU A 564 11.03 -6.93 14.93
N PHE A 565 11.12 -6.56 13.67
CA PHE A 565 12.06 -5.55 13.15
C PHE A 565 11.35 -4.24 12.79
N ASP A 566 12.13 -3.25 12.42
CA ASP A 566 11.64 -1.96 11.97
C ASP A 566 10.73 -2.10 10.74
N LEU A 567 9.61 -1.34 10.68
CA LEU A 567 8.62 -1.47 9.61
C LEU A 567 9.19 -1.15 8.23
N LEU A 568 10.05 -0.12 8.13
CA LEU A 568 10.69 0.23 6.84
C LEU A 568 11.64 -0.86 6.36
N GLU A 569 12.40 -1.47 7.29
CA GLU A 569 13.27 -2.59 6.98
C GLU A 569 12.46 -3.83 6.56
N VAL A 570 11.37 -4.12 7.26
CA VAL A 570 10.46 -5.23 6.94
C VAL A 570 9.83 -5.05 5.55
N LEU A 571 9.26 -3.87 5.25
CA LEU A 571 8.67 -3.58 3.95
C LEU A 571 9.72 -3.61 2.83
N THR A 572 10.93 -3.09 3.09
CA THR A 572 12.02 -3.11 2.13
C THR A 572 12.44 -4.55 1.79
N GLU A 573 12.59 -5.41 2.79
CA GLU A 573 12.94 -6.82 2.57
C GLU A 573 11.77 -7.60 1.96
N TRP A 574 10.53 -7.34 2.36
CA TRP A 574 9.37 -7.88 1.68
C TRP A 574 9.40 -7.55 0.19
N ASN A 575 9.71 -6.31 -0.18
CA ASN A 575 9.77 -5.90 -1.58
C ASN A 575 10.90 -6.61 -2.37
N ARG A 576 12.02 -6.95 -1.71
CA ARG A 576 13.16 -7.67 -2.31
C ARG A 576 12.92 -9.17 -2.46
N MET A 577 12.02 -9.76 -1.70
CA MET A 577 11.71 -11.19 -1.81
C MET A 577 11.12 -11.52 -3.18
N PRO A 578 11.44 -12.67 -3.77
CA PRO A 578 10.83 -13.09 -5.03
C PRO A 578 9.33 -13.31 -4.88
N THR A 579 8.60 -13.17 -5.99
CA THR A 579 7.18 -13.52 -6.10
C THR A 579 7.01 -14.66 -7.08
N VAL A 580 5.93 -15.43 -6.90
CA VAL A 580 5.54 -16.50 -7.84
C VAL A 580 4.72 -15.87 -8.98
N ALA A 581 5.00 -16.26 -10.22
CA ALA A 581 4.18 -15.84 -11.35
C ALA A 581 2.72 -16.35 -11.20
N PRO A 582 1.70 -15.55 -11.53
CA PRO A 582 1.74 -14.30 -12.29
C PRO A 582 1.82 -13.01 -11.44
N TYR A 583 2.20 -13.09 -10.17
CA TYR A 583 2.15 -11.93 -9.28
C TYR A 583 3.39 -11.03 -9.42
N VAL A 584 3.16 -9.73 -9.24
CA VAL A 584 4.18 -8.70 -9.02
C VAL A 584 3.84 -7.95 -7.75
N LYS A 585 4.82 -7.41 -7.07
CA LYS A 585 4.58 -6.69 -5.81
C LYS A 585 4.02 -5.30 -6.03
N LEU A 586 3.18 -4.88 -5.08
CA LEU A 586 2.73 -3.50 -4.93
C LEU A 586 3.94 -2.56 -4.85
N ASP A 587 3.84 -1.40 -5.48
CA ASP A 587 4.81 -0.33 -5.30
C ASP A 587 4.65 0.29 -3.89
N ILE A 588 5.65 0.05 -3.05
CA ILE A 588 5.67 0.52 -1.67
C ILE A 588 6.38 1.87 -1.48
N THR A 589 6.77 2.54 -2.56
CA THR A 589 7.55 3.81 -2.49
C THR A 589 6.85 4.85 -1.63
N ARG A 590 5.53 4.98 -1.77
CA ARG A 590 4.71 5.88 -0.96
C ARG A 590 4.80 5.55 0.54
N TYR A 591 4.69 4.27 0.91
CA TYR A 591 4.79 3.81 2.30
C TYR A 591 6.15 4.18 2.89
N LEU A 592 7.23 3.84 2.19
CA LEU A 592 8.59 4.13 2.64
C LEU A 592 8.81 5.64 2.80
N THR A 593 8.36 6.44 1.83
CA THR A 593 8.53 7.90 1.84
C THR A 593 7.73 8.54 2.98
N LEU A 594 6.47 8.18 3.16
CA LEU A 594 5.62 8.82 4.17
C LEU A 594 6.03 8.43 5.59
N ILE A 595 6.34 7.15 5.85
CA ILE A 595 6.83 6.70 7.15
C ILE A 595 8.18 7.38 7.48
N SER A 596 9.09 7.49 6.51
CA SER A 596 10.34 8.22 6.73
C SER A 596 10.11 9.68 7.10
N LYS A 597 9.20 10.37 6.39
CA LYS A 597 8.84 11.77 6.71
C LYS A 597 8.20 11.92 8.09
N ILE A 598 7.33 10.97 8.50
CA ILE A 598 6.75 10.95 9.85
C ILE A 598 7.86 10.89 10.91
N ARG A 599 8.84 10.04 10.73
CA ARG A 599 9.98 9.89 11.66
C ARG A 599 10.92 11.10 11.65
N GLU A 600 11.19 11.67 10.48
CA GLU A 600 11.99 12.90 10.32
C GLU A 600 11.38 14.10 11.05
N GLN A 601 10.05 14.17 11.12
CA GLN A 601 9.32 15.18 11.88
C GLN A 601 9.34 14.91 13.41
N GLY A 602 9.98 13.83 13.86
CA GLY A 602 10.15 13.48 15.27
C GLY A 602 8.96 12.72 15.89
N PHE A 603 7.99 12.27 15.08
CA PHE A 603 6.88 11.47 15.58
C PHE A 603 7.35 10.05 15.90
N ARG A 604 6.89 9.52 17.04
CA ARG A 604 7.14 8.15 17.49
C ARG A 604 5.81 7.39 17.53
N LEU A 605 5.58 6.63 16.48
CA LEU A 605 4.41 5.79 16.32
C LEU A 605 4.78 4.32 16.50
N THR A 606 3.81 3.49 16.86
CA THR A 606 3.92 2.04 16.74
C THR A 606 3.91 1.64 15.27
N LYS A 607 4.32 0.41 14.95
CA LYS A 607 4.28 -0.09 13.56
C LYS A 607 2.87 -0.08 12.98
N GLU A 608 1.88 -0.46 13.81
CA GLU A 608 0.47 -0.43 13.45
C GLU A 608 0.00 0.97 13.14
N GLU A 609 0.42 1.95 13.93
CA GLU A 609 0.10 3.37 13.70
C GLU A 609 0.82 3.93 12.47
N GLU A 610 2.08 3.58 12.26
CA GLU A 610 2.83 3.97 11.05
C GLU A 610 2.17 3.43 9.77
N LEU A 611 1.80 2.14 9.76
CA LEU A 611 1.11 1.54 8.62
C LEU A 611 -0.28 2.15 8.42
N ARG A 612 -1.00 2.39 9.50
CA ARG A 612 -2.31 3.03 9.50
C ARG A 612 -2.23 4.45 8.92
N ALA A 613 -1.26 5.24 9.38
CA ALA A 613 -0.99 6.58 8.87
C ALA A 613 -0.63 6.57 7.38
N ALA A 614 0.20 5.60 6.95
CA ALA A 614 0.60 5.45 5.55
C ALA A 614 -0.55 4.98 4.62
N ASN A 615 -1.58 4.33 5.17
CA ASN A 615 -2.77 3.92 4.42
C ASN A 615 -3.80 5.04 4.23
N ILE A 616 -3.67 6.19 4.89
CA ILE A 616 -4.60 7.32 4.73
C ILE A 616 -4.45 7.87 3.30
N PRO A 617 -5.57 7.95 2.53
CA PRO A 617 -5.52 8.42 1.15
C PRO A 617 -5.45 9.95 1.11
N PHE A 618 -4.32 10.51 0.75
CA PHE A 618 -4.14 11.94 0.43
C PHE A 618 -2.93 12.14 -0.46
N ASP A 619 -2.82 13.30 -1.09
CA ASP A 619 -1.65 13.67 -1.88
C ASP A 619 -0.57 14.29 -0.96
N GLU A 620 0.43 13.50 -0.59
CA GLU A 620 1.54 13.93 0.26
C GLU A 620 2.53 14.87 -0.42
N THR A 621 2.40 15.08 -1.72
CA THR A 621 3.20 16.06 -2.47
C THR A 621 2.61 17.46 -2.36
N GLU A 622 1.32 17.56 -2.05
CA GLU A 622 0.63 18.84 -1.86
C GLU A 622 0.87 19.38 -0.44
N GLU A 623 1.64 20.45 -0.34
CA GLU A 623 2.10 21.03 0.94
C GLU A 623 0.96 21.29 1.95
N PRO A 624 -0.18 21.93 1.59
CA PRO A 624 -1.26 22.19 2.55
C PRO A 624 -1.92 20.94 3.12
N LEU A 625 -1.97 19.82 2.38
CA LEU A 625 -2.51 18.54 2.85
C LEU A 625 -1.50 17.84 3.73
N ARG A 626 -0.23 17.85 3.34
CA ARG A 626 0.86 17.27 4.14
C ARG A 626 0.99 17.94 5.50
N ASP A 627 0.95 19.28 5.55
CA ASP A 627 1.04 20.05 6.78
C ASP A 627 -0.16 19.78 7.70
N LEU A 628 -1.36 19.67 7.14
CA LEU A 628 -2.57 19.30 7.87
C LEU A 628 -2.46 17.88 8.43
N PHE A 629 -1.95 16.93 7.66
CA PHE A 629 -1.73 15.55 8.11
C PHE A 629 -0.78 15.50 9.32
N PHE A 630 0.36 16.21 9.26
CA PHE A 630 1.30 16.27 10.39
C PHE A 630 0.73 17.03 11.60
N ARG A 631 -0.12 18.03 11.37
CA ARG A 631 -0.86 18.70 12.43
C ARG A 631 -1.81 17.73 13.14
N PHE A 632 -2.55 16.92 12.40
CA PHE A 632 -3.44 15.91 12.95
C PHE A 632 -2.69 14.83 13.74
N LEU A 633 -1.56 14.36 13.24
CA LEU A 633 -0.71 13.42 13.98
C LEU A 633 -0.25 14.00 15.32
N ARG A 634 0.13 15.27 15.34
CA ARG A 634 0.58 15.95 16.57
C ARG A 634 -0.54 16.06 17.59
N LEU A 635 -1.71 16.51 17.18
CA LEU A 635 -2.88 16.64 18.05
C LEU A 635 -3.33 15.27 18.58
N HIS A 636 -3.38 14.26 17.72
CA HIS A 636 -3.73 12.89 18.12
C HIS A 636 -2.79 12.35 19.20
N LEU A 637 -1.47 12.53 19.04
CA LEU A 637 -0.46 12.09 20.03
C LEU A 637 -0.53 12.89 21.35
N GLN A 638 -1.04 14.12 21.31
CA GLN A 638 -1.29 14.94 22.49
C GLN A 638 -2.61 14.61 23.18
N GLY A 639 -3.43 13.75 22.57
CA GLY A 639 -4.79 13.44 23.08
C GLY A 639 -5.78 14.58 22.86
N GLU A 640 -5.46 15.51 21.95
CA GLU A 640 -6.31 16.65 21.63
C GLU A 640 -7.32 16.30 20.52
N ALA A 641 -8.47 16.98 20.53
CA ALA A 641 -9.48 16.83 19.50
C ALA A 641 -8.97 17.38 18.15
N LEU A 642 -9.30 16.66 17.07
CA LEU A 642 -8.96 17.12 15.73
C LEU A 642 -9.88 18.29 15.33
N PRO A 643 -9.34 19.46 15.00
CA PRO A 643 -10.14 20.56 14.51
C PRO A 643 -10.61 20.27 13.08
N ARG A 644 -11.91 20.48 12.84
CA ARG A 644 -12.42 20.44 11.47
C ARG A 644 -11.75 21.55 10.65
N PRO A 645 -11.30 21.26 9.42
CA PRO A 645 -10.78 22.29 8.54
C PRO A 645 -11.76 23.47 8.38
N GLU A 646 -11.25 24.67 8.36
CA GLU A 646 -12.05 25.87 8.20
C GLU A 646 -12.14 26.27 6.74
N LEU A 647 -13.27 26.81 6.34
CA LEU A 647 -13.45 27.42 5.03
C LEU A 647 -12.53 28.63 4.88
N PRO A 648 -11.90 28.84 3.73
CA PRO A 648 -11.15 30.07 3.49
C PRO A 648 -11.99 31.31 3.77
N GLU A 649 -11.46 32.21 4.60
CA GLU A 649 -12.09 33.49 4.89
C GLU A 649 -11.95 34.44 3.69
N GLY A 650 -13.04 35.15 3.32
CA GLY A 650 -13.01 36.16 2.23
C GLY A 650 -14.27 36.16 1.38
N GLY A 651 -14.52 37.29 0.70
CA GLY A 651 -15.81 37.54 0.02
C GLY A 651 -16.09 36.71 -1.24
N THR A 652 -15.08 36.25 -1.97
CA THR A 652 -15.26 35.46 -3.19
C THR A 652 -14.19 34.37 -3.25
N ARG A 653 -14.60 33.14 -2.97
CA ARG A 653 -13.70 31.99 -3.00
C ARG A 653 -13.44 31.52 -4.43
N THR A 654 -12.24 31.06 -4.67
CA THR A 654 -11.86 30.51 -5.97
C THR A 654 -12.09 29.00 -6.04
N LEU A 655 -12.27 28.47 -7.24
CA LEU A 655 -12.41 27.05 -7.46
C LEU A 655 -11.28 26.19 -6.85
N PRO A 656 -9.99 26.56 -6.99
CA PRO A 656 -8.91 25.81 -6.36
C PRO A 656 -8.94 25.81 -4.83
N GLU A 657 -9.36 26.89 -4.20
CA GLU A 657 -9.49 26.98 -2.74
C GLU A 657 -10.58 26.04 -2.21
N LEU A 658 -11.73 26.01 -2.89
CA LEU A 658 -12.83 25.12 -2.53
C LEU A 658 -12.50 23.65 -2.74
N GLU A 659 -11.83 23.31 -3.85
CA GLU A 659 -11.37 21.94 -4.09
C GLU A 659 -10.31 21.49 -3.07
N LEU A 660 -9.38 22.36 -2.71
CA LEU A 660 -8.42 22.07 -1.65
C LEU A 660 -9.12 21.87 -0.31
N TYR A 661 -10.14 22.68 -0.04
CA TYR A 661 -10.93 22.56 1.16
C TYR A 661 -11.66 21.19 1.22
N CYS A 662 -12.27 20.74 0.13
CA CYS A 662 -12.88 19.40 0.06
C CYS A 662 -11.87 18.30 0.35
N ARG A 663 -10.66 18.36 -0.25
CA ARG A 663 -9.59 17.39 0.04
C ARG A 663 -9.10 17.44 1.48
N LYS A 664 -9.12 18.62 2.13
CA LYS A 664 -8.84 18.73 3.57
C LYS A 664 -9.93 18.07 4.43
N LEU A 665 -11.21 18.17 4.02
CA LEU A 665 -12.30 17.47 4.68
C LEU A 665 -12.20 15.95 4.52
N ASP A 666 -11.80 15.49 3.32
CA ASP A 666 -11.57 14.06 3.07
C ASP A 666 -10.39 13.52 3.89
N LEU A 667 -9.30 14.27 3.98
CA LEU A 667 -8.18 13.93 4.86
C LEU A 667 -8.59 13.92 6.34
N TYR A 668 -9.37 14.90 6.79
CA TYR A 668 -9.88 14.96 8.16
C TYR A 668 -10.69 13.71 8.51
N PHE A 669 -11.65 13.33 7.66
CA PHE A 669 -12.48 12.15 7.86
C PHE A 669 -11.64 10.87 7.85
N SER A 670 -10.81 10.68 6.82
CA SER A 670 -9.97 9.49 6.68
C SER A 670 -9.00 9.32 7.85
N PHE A 671 -8.42 10.43 8.32
CA PHE A 671 -7.52 10.43 9.48
C PHE A 671 -8.29 10.06 10.76
N ALA A 672 -9.41 10.71 11.00
CA ALA A 672 -10.21 10.46 12.20
C ALA A 672 -10.71 9.01 12.26
N LYS A 673 -11.22 8.46 11.17
CA LYS A 673 -11.59 7.03 11.08
C LYS A 673 -10.41 6.10 11.30
N ALA A 674 -9.26 6.40 10.70
CA ALA A 674 -8.06 5.58 10.84
C ALA A 674 -7.55 5.52 12.28
N PHE A 675 -7.63 6.61 13.02
CA PHE A 675 -7.14 6.69 14.39
C PHE A 675 -8.24 6.62 15.47
N GLY A 676 -9.49 6.40 15.08
CA GLY A 676 -10.63 6.29 16.02
C GLY A 676 -10.94 7.60 16.73
N CYS A 677 -10.69 8.75 16.10
CA CYS A 677 -11.03 10.05 16.64
C CYS A 677 -12.52 10.37 16.38
N PRO A 678 -13.20 11.07 17.29
CA PRO A 678 -14.60 11.48 17.11
C PRO A 678 -14.76 12.38 15.87
N VAL A 679 -15.79 12.12 15.08
CA VAL A 679 -16.21 12.95 13.93
C VAL A 679 -17.71 13.13 13.98
N ASP A 680 -18.14 14.36 13.78
CA ASP A 680 -19.53 14.69 13.49
C ASP A 680 -19.76 14.51 11.99
N GLU A 681 -20.24 13.32 11.60
CA GLU A 681 -20.39 12.93 10.20
C GLU A 681 -21.52 13.71 9.52
N GLU A 682 -22.62 14.02 10.24
CA GLU A 682 -23.73 14.79 9.71
C GLU A 682 -23.29 16.22 9.36
N ALA A 683 -22.63 16.91 10.30
CA ALA A 683 -22.09 18.25 10.05
C ALA A 683 -21.00 18.28 8.97
N LEU A 684 -20.27 17.17 8.79
CA LEU A 684 -19.28 17.03 7.70
C LEU A 684 -19.97 16.87 6.36
N TYR A 685 -21.02 16.06 6.30
CA TYR A 685 -21.83 15.85 5.11
C TYR A 685 -22.46 17.17 4.63
N ASP A 686 -23.16 17.88 5.54
CA ASP A 686 -23.77 19.19 5.24
C ASP A 686 -22.74 20.18 4.67
N ARG A 687 -21.54 20.19 5.27
CA ARG A 687 -20.46 21.07 4.80
C ARG A 687 -19.97 20.70 3.41
N ARG A 688 -19.85 19.41 3.10
CA ARG A 688 -19.48 18.95 1.76
C ARG A 688 -20.53 19.36 0.73
N GLU A 689 -21.82 19.27 1.06
CA GLU A 689 -22.90 19.68 0.19
C GLU A 689 -22.91 21.19 -0.07
N GLU A 690 -22.75 22.03 0.97
CA GLU A 690 -22.64 23.47 0.82
C GLU A 690 -21.51 23.89 -0.13
N VAL A 691 -20.32 23.30 0.05
CA VAL A 691 -19.15 23.59 -0.80
C VAL A 691 -19.36 23.06 -2.21
N ALA A 692 -20.00 21.91 -2.37
CA ALA A 692 -20.32 21.38 -3.69
C ALA A 692 -21.28 22.28 -4.46
N GLU A 693 -22.24 22.91 -3.77
CA GLU A 693 -23.12 23.95 -4.35
C GLU A 693 -22.32 25.14 -4.84
N GLU A 694 -21.44 25.68 -3.99
CA GLU A 694 -20.62 26.85 -4.37
C GLU A 694 -19.69 26.55 -5.55
N ILE A 695 -19.07 25.35 -5.57
CA ILE A 695 -18.28 24.90 -6.72
C ILE A 695 -19.16 24.81 -7.97
N ASN A 696 -20.36 24.24 -7.85
CA ASN A 696 -21.28 24.12 -8.97
C ASN A 696 -21.70 25.47 -9.53
N GLU A 697 -21.99 26.46 -8.67
CA GLU A 697 -22.27 27.83 -9.11
C GLU A 697 -21.10 28.45 -9.86
N ILE A 698 -19.85 28.25 -9.38
CA ILE A 698 -18.65 28.73 -10.07
C ILE A 698 -18.53 28.12 -11.46
N LEU A 699 -18.75 26.81 -11.57
CA LEU A 699 -18.68 26.08 -12.84
C LEU A 699 -19.75 26.55 -13.83
N LEU A 700 -20.95 26.89 -13.35
CA LEU A 700 -22.05 27.35 -14.20
C LEU A 700 -21.95 28.83 -14.60
N HIS A 701 -21.50 29.69 -13.69
CA HIS A 701 -21.70 31.13 -13.83
C HIS A 701 -20.44 31.98 -13.77
N ARG A 702 -19.34 31.49 -13.16
CA ARG A 702 -18.17 32.31 -12.84
C ARG A 702 -16.83 31.74 -13.35
N LEU A 703 -16.85 30.86 -14.35
CA LEU A 703 -15.63 30.22 -14.88
C LEU A 703 -14.56 31.23 -15.29
N LYS A 704 -14.93 32.31 -15.94
CA LYS A 704 -14.02 33.33 -16.43
C LYS A 704 -13.13 33.95 -15.33
N ASN A 705 -13.66 34.06 -14.12
CA ASN A 705 -12.92 34.65 -12.98
C ASN A 705 -11.90 33.66 -12.38
N ASN A 706 -12.00 32.38 -12.71
CA ASN A 706 -11.16 31.31 -12.19
C ASN A 706 -10.13 30.81 -13.22
N ILE A 707 -10.20 31.29 -14.47
CA ILE A 707 -9.25 30.94 -15.54
C ILE A 707 -8.43 32.19 -15.87
N ARG A 708 -7.11 32.04 -15.74
CA ARG A 708 -6.17 33.09 -16.17
C ARG A 708 -5.75 32.83 -17.61
N PHE A 709 -5.73 33.87 -18.43
CA PHE A 709 -5.36 33.78 -19.83
C PHE A 709 -4.06 34.55 -20.12
N CYS A 710 -3.29 34.05 -21.06
CA CYS A 710 -2.09 34.74 -21.56
C CYS A 710 -2.47 36.06 -22.18
N ALA A 711 -1.86 37.17 -21.70
CA ALA A 711 -2.16 38.51 -22.15
C ALA A 711 -1.80 38.77 -23.64
N VAL A 712 -1.02 37.88 -24.28
CA VAL A 712 -0.57 38.02 -25.66
C VAL A 712 -1.34 37.13 -26.63
N CYS A 713 -1.54 35.86 -26.31
CA CYS A 713 -2.15 34.92 -27.25
C CYS A 713 -3.51 34.39 -26.77
N GLY A 714 -4.01 34.79 -25.59
CA GLY A 714 -5.29 34.33 -25.07
C GLY A 714 -5.32 32.87 -24.61
N ALA A 715 -4.20 32.13 -24.64
CA ALA A 715 -4.15 30.77 -24.16
C ALA A 715 -4.38 30.71 -22.65
N ALA A 716 -5.16 29.75 -22.18
CA ALA A 716 -5.38 29.51 -20.76
C ALA A 716 -4.04 29.25 -20.06
N LEU A 717 -3.84 29.88 -18.92
CA LEU A 717 -2.65 29.70 -18.09
C LEU A 717 -2.94 28.66 -17.00
N PRO A 718 -1.97 27.77 -16.67
CA PRO A 718 -2.10 26.88 -15.54
C PRO A 718 -2.44 27.65 -14.25
N LEU A 719 -3.24 27.07 -13.36
CA LEU A 719 -3.71 27.71 -12.13
C LEU A 719 -2.56 28.19 -11.23
N HIS A 720 -1.44 27.45 -11.21
CA HIS A 720 -0.22 27.79 -10.47
C HIS A 720 0.77 28.66 -11.25
N HIS A 721 0.41 29.14 -12.45
CA HIS A 721 1.28 29.99 -13.25
C HIS A 721 1.27 31.43 -12.71
N HIS A 722 2.38 31.92 -12.16
CA HIS A 722 2.47 33.25 -11.54
C HIS A 722 2.62 34.42 -12.56
N GLY A 723 2.88 34.10 -13.83
CA GLY A 723 3.06 35.10 -14.89
C GLY A 723 1.78 35.51 -15.62
N ARG A 724 1.84 36.59 -16.40
CA ARG A 724 0.76 37.02 -17.30
C ARG A 724 0.87 36.45 -18.73
N LEU A 725 1.96 35.74 -19.04
CA LEU A 725 2.26 35.21 -20.38
C LEU A 725 2.43 33.70 -20.29
N CYS A 726 1.91 32.97 -21.27
CA CYS A 726 2.26 31.57 -21.42
C CYS A 726 3.74 31.40 -21.78
N GLU A 727 4.28 30.23 -21.55
CA GLU A 727 5.69 29.93 -21.76
C GLU A 727 6.16 30.25 -23.21
N ALA A 728 5.32 29.96 -24.19
CA ALA A 728 5.61 30.22 -25.59
C ALA A 728 5.71 31.73 -25.88
N CYS A 729 4.80 32.54 -25.33
CA CYS A 729 4.82 33.99 -25.47
C CYS A 729 5.95 34.64 -24.66
N TYR A 730 6.22 34.10 -23.46
CA TYR A 730 7.36 34.55 -22.65
C TYR A 730 8.70 34.27 -23.35
N ARG A 731 8.88 33.10 -23.95
CA ARG A 731 10.09 32.79 -24.75
C ARG A 731 10.22 33.69 -26.00
N LYS A 732 9.09 33.99 -26.69
CA LYS A 732 9.10 34.93 -27.83
C LYS A 732 9.48 36.36 -27.42
N GLN A 733 9.03 36.80 -26.26
CA GLN A 733 9.33 38.15 -25.76
C GLN A 733 10.78 38.30 -25.28
N ARG A 734 11.38 37.22 -24.76
CA ARG A 734 12.80 37.18 -24.36
C ARG A 734 13.78 37.06 -25.53
N ARG A 735 13.30 36.67 -26.72
CA ARG A 735 14.11 36.57 -27.94
C ARG A 735 14.06 37.83 -28.82
N ARG A 736 13.23 38.79 -28.47
CA ARG A 736 13.22 40.17 -28.97
C ARG A 736 13.95 41.10 -27.99
#